data_cf82c605bc0b89f1e2e472dfa5740cc9
#
_entry.id   cf82c605bc0b89f1e2e472dfa5740cc9
#
_cell.length_a   1.000
_cell.length_b   1.000
_cell.length_c   1.000
_cell.angle_alpha   90.00
_cell.angle_beta   90.00
_cell.angle_gamma   90.00
#
_symmetry.space_group_name_H-M   'P 1'
#
loop_
_entity.id
_entity.type
_entity.pdbx_description
1 polymer ?
#
loop_
_entity_poly.entity_id
_entity_poly.type
_entity_poly.pdbx_seq_one_letter_code
_entity_poly.pdbx_strand_id
1 'polypeptide(L)'
;MWLPGNMKTIPQGMFKGCSSLSSVTLPQYLLSIDDYAFDGCSSLAEIKLPIYLNSLGYRALADCSKLTSLDLPSSLQNIGSYAFAGCNAMERIDANMAAPITASQSTFNGIDFSNCYLYVPTGAYQSYWLANGWGSFEHIIDNLAPQKSKMVTLETAGTLRDKIGSNEKFSITHLKVSGPINTNDIQYIREMAGCYINTNGSKYNASLHHLDLRDASYSGDGPMIEVYGPNEYKYYMYIQAKENAVRTIHLFFCLDGLQTVILPNNEEEIGEYMFGLCNNLKNIEIPSRVQTIRSDAFRECSSLEALQLPYGITSLEDAVFADCSSLKEINIPSSVTTIGYWAFENCRSLTSITIPDNVTSIGESAFGGCSNLKSLNLPANLNTIREKAFNGCTSLTRINAKMKDPVAIGEDTFTGLDYDKCELLVPEGSAEAYRQAAVWSNFNNITDITVVVTDNAGLLQYMIEKNDKNYKNKITRLKVIGPIGIYDIQYIREMAGCWLEESGKKTDGNLQYLDLQEAKLVGSDISINVYTKGSNQGETNTIECTAKIEPDGNDFSNLFRKVSKLNTVIMPEYLTTTGSGTFMDSPLSSITLPKNLTSIGNNAFNGCSGLRDISIPSGVTSIGKGAFKGCSLKEFTLPKQVTEITDEMFWNCSLQHIYLHDGLKSIGNYAFANSALTEITIPNSVMYIGENCFSGSYCLEEAVISSDYIAEIPNEAFADCNALHTIKLPANLERIGERAFIGTWRLGTKEGLTIPSKVREIGAEAFYKSLFDAVDIVLPASLTNIYSAFEGSGARVIHCYMPEPLPLNGFSFGGGGSLSNCKLYVPKGCANKYRNAEVWRDFDIEEMEVTGIGSVTNDSTVTEEARYDANGNLLAAPAKGLNIVRYSDGTVKKIMVE
;
A
#
# COMPACT_ATOMS: atom_id res chain seq x y z
N MET A 1 19.85 -32.40 -17.04
CA MET A 1 18.70 -32.80 -17.90
C MET A 1 18.05 -31.55 -18.47
N TRP A 2 17.62 -31.56 -19.74
CA TRP A 2 16.96 -30.42 -20.38
C TRP A 2 15.49 -30.77 -20.64
N LEU A 3 14.58 -29.88 -20.29
CA LEU A 3 13.14 -30.02 -20.51
C LEU A 3 12.68 -29.18 -21.71
N PRO A 4 11.55 -29.55 -22.37
CA PRO A 4 11.02 -28.78 -23.50
C PRO A 4 10.72 -27.33 -23.11
N GLY A 5 11.24 -26.36 -23.87
CA GLY A 5 11.15 -24.93 -23.52
C GLY A 5 9.71 -24.36 -23.46
N ASN A 6 8.73 -25.03 -24.04
CA ASN A 6 7.31 -24.64 -24.02
C ASN A 6 6.50 -25.24 -22.86
N MET A 7 7.13 -26.05 -22.00
CA MET A 7 6.46 -26.63 -20.83
C MET A 7 6.09 -25.57 -19.81
N LYS A 8 4.83 -25.53 -19.40
CA LYS A 8 4.30 -24.57 -18.41
C LYS A 8 4.20 -25.15 -17.00
N THR A 9 4.20 -26.46 -16.88
CA THR A 9 4.02 -27.18 -15.61
C THR A 9 4.95 -28.39 -15.59
N ILE A 10 5.64 -28.63 -14.46
CA ILE A 10 6.24 -29.94 -14.18
C ILE A 10 5.14 -30.77 -13.52
N PRO A 11 4.65 -31.83 -14.20
CA PRO A 11 3.52 -32.61 -13.69
C PRO A 11 3.83 -33.32 -12.37
N GLN A 12 2.78 -33.68 -11.66
CA GLN A 12 2.83 -34.43 -10.42
C GLN A 12 3.72 -35.67 -10.55
N GLY A 13 4.70 -35.80 -9.65
CA GLY A 13 5.58 -36.95 -9.53
C GLY A 13 6.51 -37.23 -10.73
N MET A 14 6.68 -36.28 -11.65
CA MET A 14 7.44 -36.48 -12.90
C MET A 14 8.86 -37.01 -12.66
N PHE A 15 9.52 -36.55 -11.63
CA PHE A 15 10.89 -36.98 -11.23
C PHE A 15 10.91 -37.63 -9.85
N LYS A 16 9.77 -38.05 -9.33
CA LYS A 16 9.69 -38.67 -8.01
C LYS A 16 10.63 -39.86 -7.89
N GLY A 17 11.49 -39.86 -6.87
CA GLY A 17 12.44 -40.92 -6.61
C GLY A 17 13.62 -41.00 -7.56
N CYS A 18 13.83 -39.98 -8.42
CA CYS A 18 15.00 -39.92 -9.30
C CYS A 18 16.28 -39.60 -8.51
N SER A 19 16.70 -40.51 -7.64
CA SER A 19 17.79 -40.33 -6.70
C SER A 19 19.16 -40.06 -7.34
N SER A 20 19.33 -40.37 -8.64
CA SER A 20 20.57 -40.08 -9.40
C SER A 20 20.52 -38.75 -10.17
N LEU A 21 19.39 -38.00 -10.14
CA LEU A 21 19.24 -36.71 -10.78
C LEU A 21 20.05 -35.64 -10.00
N SER A 22 21.18 -35.22 -10.57
CA SER A 22 22.07 -34.24 -9.91
C SER A 22 21.82 -32.81 -10.31
N SER A 23 21.23 -32.56 -11.50
CA SER A 23 20.85 -31.23 -11.98
C SER A 23 19.74 -31.31 -13.03
N VAL A 24 18.92 -30.28 -13.09
CA VAL A 24 17.85 -30.11 -14.09
C VAL A 24 17.78 -28.65 -14.51
N THR A 25 17.65 -28.42 -15.82
CA THR A 25 17.38 -27.09 -16.35
C THR A 25 15.88 -26.95 -16.63
N LEU A 26 15.25 -26.09 -15.86
CA LEU A 26 13.82 -25.83 -16.00
C LEU A 26 13.52 -24.85 -17.14
N PRO A 27 12.38 -24.97 -17.83
CA PRO A 27 11.95 -24.04 -18.86
C PRO A 27 11.76 -22.61 -18.31
N GLN A 28 12.19 -21.61 -19.05
CA GLN A 28 12.14 -20.21 -18.62
C GLN A 28 10.70 -19.72 -18.25
N TYR A 29 9.69 -20.23 -18.96
CA TYR A 29 8.29 -19.83 -18.78
C TYR A 29 7.46 -20.84 -17.99
N LEU A 30 8.10 -21.63 -17.12
CA LEU A 30 7.43 -22.57 -16.23
C LEU A 30 6.62 -21.81 -15.20
N LEU A 31 5.35 -22.19 -15.00
CA LEU A 31 4.41 -21.55 -14.07
C LEU A 31 4.20 -22.36 -12.78
N SER A 32 4.27 -23.69 -12.85
CA SER A 32 4.07 -24.54 -11.68
C SER A 32 5.00 -25.75 -11.66
N ILE A 33 5.33 -26.17 -10.46
CA ILE A 33 5.92 -27.48 -10.15
C ILE A 33 4.91 -28.16 -9.24
N ASP A 34 4.25 -29.22 -9.76
CA ASP A 34 3.14 -29.85 -9.08
C ASP A 34 3.59 -30.81 -7.96
N ASP A 35 2.62 -31.46 -7.29
CA ASP A 35 2.86 -32.31 -6.12
C ASP A 35 3.88 -33.42 -6.41
N TYR A 36 4.80 -33.64 -5.48
CA TYR A 36 5.83 -34.68 -5.55
C TYR A 36 6.76 -34.60 -6.77
N ALA A 37 6.79 -33.53 -7.53
CA ALA A 37 7.48 -33.45 -8.82
C ALA A 37 8.96 -33.87 -8.75
N PHE A 38 9.68 -33.48 -7.71
CA PHE A 38 11.08 -33.85 -7.45
C PHE A 38 11.25 -34.55 -6.09
N ASP A 39 10.18 -35.10 -5.52
CA ASP A 39 10.22 -35.82 -4.23
C ASP A 39 11.22 -36.97 -4.27
N GLY A 40 12.20 -36.97 -3.39
CA GLY A 40 13.25 -38.01 -3.30
C GLY A 40 14.36 -37.88 -4.36
N CYS A 41 14.55 -36.73 -5.01
CA CYS A 41 15.72 -36.44 -5.85
C CYS A 41 16.97 -36.18 -5.00
N SER A 42 17.42 -37.18 -4.26
CA SER A 42 18.42 -37.02 -3.20
C SER A 42 19.85 -36.62 -3.70
N SER A 43 20.13 -36.71 -4.99
CA SER A 43 21.37 -36.20 -5.59
C SER A 43 21.27 -34.79 -6.16
N LEU A 44 20.07 -34.16 -6.17
CA LEU A 44 19.85 -32.83 -6.70
C LEU A 44 20.53 -31.80 -5.79
N ALA A 45 21.63 -31.23 -6.26
CA ALA A 45 22.45 -30.29 -5.49
C ALA A 45 22.08 -28.83 -5.80
N GLU A 46 21.52 -28.59 -6.99
CA GLU A 46 21.14 -27.27 -7.45
C GLU A 46 19.87 -27.35 -8.32
N ILE A 47 18.96 -26.46 -8.14
CA ILE A 47 17.79 -26.22 -9.01
C ILE A 47 17.55 -24.72 -9.12
N LYS A 48 17.51 -24.21 -10.36
CA LYS A 48 17.22 -22.80 -10.61
C LYS A 48 15.75 -22.63 -10.97
N LEU A 49 14.97 -22.04 -10.06
CA LEU A 49 13.56 -21.78 -10.28
C LEU A 49 13.37 -20.61 -11.22
N PRO A 50 12.52 -20.73 -12.27
CA PRO A 50 12.29 -19.64 -13.22
C PRO A 50 11.52 -18.47 -12.60
N ILE A 51 11.79 -17.27 -13.09
CA ILE A 51 11.21 -16.02 -12.58
C ILE A 51 9.67 -15.91 -12.73
N TYR A 52 9.04 -16.76 -13.54
CA TYR A 52 7.58 -16.80 -13.73
C TYR A 52 6.89 -17.90 -12.91
N LEU A 53 7.66 -18.67 -12.11
CA LEU A 53 7.09 -19.73 -11.30
C LEU A 53 6.19 -19.13 -10.22
N ASN A 54 4.91 -19.53 -10.22
CA ASN A 54 3.92 -19.02 -9.26
C ASN A 54 3.47 -20.06 -8.23
N SER A 55 3.74 -21.34 -8.43
CA SER A 55 3.31 -22.40 -7.52
C SER A 55 4.31 -23.54 -7.39
N LEU A 56 4.51 -23.96 -6.13
CA LEU A 56 5.18 -25.20 -5.73
C LEU A 56 4.15 -26.08 -5.01
N GLY A 57 3.97 -27.29 -5.47
CA GLY A 57 3.00 -28.26 -4.93
C GLY A 57 3.42 -28.90 -3.61
N TYR A 58 2.55 -29.75 -3.09
CA TYR A 58 2.82 -30.57 -1.90
C TYR A 58 4.04 -31.49 -2.15
N ARG A 59 5.04 -31.44 -1.24
CA ARG A 59 6.29 -32.21 -1.34
C ARG A 59 7.04 -32.02 -2.68
N ALA A 60 6.89 -30.86 -3.33
CA ALA A 60 7.44 -30.65 -4.69
C ALA A 60 8.95 -30.88 -4.79
N LEU A 61 9.72 -30.50 -3.77
CA LEU A 61 11.17 -30.67 -3.65
C LEU A 61 11.54 -31.44 -2.36
N ALA A 62 10.63 -32.25 -1.81
CA ALA A 62 10.91 -32.98 -0.58
C ALA A 62 12.04 -34.01 -0.79
N ASP A 63 12.78 -34.28 0.28
CA ASP A 63 13.89 -35.26 0.33
C ASP A 63 14.98 -35.00 -0.74
N CYS A 64 15.13 -33.77 -1.22
CA CYS A 64 16.28 -33.32 -2.00
C CYS A 64 17.46 -33.04 -1.06
N SER A 65 18.00 -34.08 -0.43
CA SER A 65 18.91 -34.00 0.72
C SER A 65 20.28 -33.38 0.41
N LYS A 66 20.64 -33.17 -0.86
CA LYS A 66 21.87 -32.47 -1.28
C LYS A 66 21.64 -31.03 -1.72
N LEU A 67 20.40 -30.54 -1.73
CA LEU A 67 20.10 -29.16 -2.12
C LEU A 67 20.59 -28.21 -1.01
N THR A 68 21.59 -27.38 -1.35
CA THR A 68 22.22 -26.45 -0.38
C THR A 68 21.67 -25.04 -0.43
N SER A 69 21.11 -24.64 -1.56
CA SER A 69 20.53 -23.31 -1.71
C SER A 69 19.30 -23.31 -2.61
N LEU A 70 18.41 -22.36 -2.38
CA LEU A 70 17.19 -22.19 -3.17
C LEU A 70 16.86 -20.72 -3.33
N ASP A 71 16.67 -20.32 -4.57
CA ASP A 71 16.23 -18.96 -4.94
C ASP A 71 14.75 -18.99 -5.30
N LEU A 72 13.90 -18.48 -4.40
CA LEU A 72 12.45 -18.43 -4.58
C LEU A 72 12.07 -17.14 -5.32
N PRO A 73 11.49 -17.24 -6.51
CA PRO A 73 11.20 -16.05 -7.32
C PRO A 73 10.10 -15.19 -6.72
N SER A 74 10.14 -13.88 -7.00
CA SER A 74 9.14 -12.91 -6.54
C SER A 74 7.72 -13.16 -7.06
N SER A 75 7.58 -13.92 -8.14
CA SER A 75 6.31 -14.35 -8.72
C SER A 75 5.60 -15.44 -7.93
N LEU A 76 6.29 -16.09 -6.97
CA LEU A 76 5.76 -17.23 -6.25
C LEU A 76 4.59 -16.80 -5.34
N GLN A 77 3.45 -17.47 -5.49
CA GLN A 77 2.22 -17.17 -4.76
C GLN A 77 1.80 -18.29 -3.81
N ASN A 78 2.21 -19.53 -4.10
CA ASN A 78 1.83 -20.71 -3.34
C ASN A 78 3.02 -21.64 -3.10
N ILE A 79 3.15 -22.10 -1.86
CA ILE A 79 4.08 -23.19 -1.49
C ILE A 79 3.26 -24.25 -0.73
N GLY A 80 3.26 -25.47 -1.25
CA GLY A 80 2.58 -26.59 -0.62
C GLY A 80 3.21 -27.02 0.70
N SER A 81 2.43 -27.68 1.55
CA SER A 81 2.96 -28.28 2.77
C SER A 81 4.05 -29.30 2.43
N TYR A 82 5.07 -29.37 3.26
CA TYR A 82 6.23 -30.26 3.08
C TYR A 82 7.02 -30.02 1.78
N ALA A 83 6.86 -28.88 1.10
CA ALA A 83 7.50 -28.63 -0.20
C ALA A 83 9.02 -28.81 -0.17
N PHE A 84 9.67 -28.47 0.94
CA PHE A 84 11.11 -28.59 1.17
C PHE A 84 11.47 -29.57 2.30
N ALA A 85 10.53 -30.44 2.69
CA ALA A 85 10.78 -31.39 3.78
C ALA A 85 11.95 -32.31 3.44
N GLY A 86 12.85 -32.53 4.39
CA GLY A 86 13.99 -33.42 4.20
C GLY A 86 15.15 -32.82 3.37
N CYS A 87 15.12 -31.53 3.04
CA CYS A 87 16.27 -30.82 2.45
C CYS A 87 17.32 -30.48 3.53
N ASN A 88 17.91 -31.50 4.14
CA ASN A 88 18.74 -31.35 5.34
C ASN A 88 20.10 -30.64 5.10
N ALA A 89 20.51 -30.50 3.85
CA ALA A 89 21.75 -29.78 3.49
C ALA A 89 21.49 -28.30 3.18
N MET A 90 20.25 -27.77 3.36
CA MET A 90 19.92 -26.40 3.01
C MET A 90 20.63 -25.40 3.93
N GLU A 91 21.49 -24.58 3.35
CA GLU A 91 22.27 -23.54 4.04
C GLU A 91 21.74 -22.13 3.72
N ARG A 92 21.02 -21.97 2.60
CA ARG A 92 20.56 -20.66 2.13
C ARG A 92 19.23 -20.74 1.38
N ILE A 93 18.31 -19.86 1.73
CA ILE A 93 17.09 -19.60 0.97
C ILE A 93 17.01 -18.10 0.67
N ASP A 94 16.94 -17.74 -0.61
CA ASP A 94 16.67 -16.37 -1.06
C ASP A 94 15.17 -16.26 -1.37
N ALA A 95 14.42 -15.63 -0.49
CA ALA A 95 12.98 -15.42 -0.66
C ALA A 95 12.75 -14.02 -1.25
N ASN A 96 12.57 -13.94 -2.58
CA ASN A 96 12.47 -12.65 -3.28
C ASN A 96 11.05 -12.06 -3.30
N MET A 97 10.09 -12.65 -2.60
CA MET A 97 8.75 -12.09 -2.45
C MET A 97 8.78 -10.89 -1.50
N ALA A 98 8.15 -9.77 -1.87
CA ALA A 98 8.10 -8.55 -1.06
C ALA A 98 7.39 -8.74 0.31
N ALA A 99 6.51 -9.75 0.40
CA ALA A 99 5.91 -10.22 1.64
C ALA A 99 5.91 -11.75 1.65
N PRO A 100 6.03 -12.39 2.83
CA PRO A 100 5.99 -13.83 2.94
C PRO A 100 4.63 -14.39 2.49
N ILE A 101 4.66 -15.37 1.61
CA ILE A 101 3.46 -16.13 1.25
C ILE A 101 3.16 -17.14 2.36
N THR A 102 1.92 -17.62 2.42
CA THR A 102 1.49 -18.59 3.43
C THR A 102 2.35 -19.84 3.37
N ALA A 103 3.05 -20.12 4.44
CA ALA A 103 3.81 -21.34 4.66
C ALA A 103 3.59 -21.82 6.10
N SER A 104 3.69 -23.12 6.32
CA SER A 104 3.66 -23.70 7.67
C SER A 104 5.03 -24.22 8.04
N GLN A 105 5.26 -24.48 9.31
CA GLN A 105 6.50 -25.09 9.77
C GLN A 105 6.76 -26.44 9.06
N SER A 106 5.70 -27.17 8.69
CA SER A 106 5.82 -28.41 7.93
C SER A 106 6.40 -28.22 6.53
N THR A 107 6.27 -27.03 5.92
CA THR A 107 6.86 -26.71 4.62
C THR A 107 8.37 -26.89 4.61
N PHE A 108 9.01 -26.54 5.73
CA PHE A 108 10.47 -26.55 5.95
C PHE A 108 10.96 -27.71 6.85
N ASN A 109 10.14 -28.75 7.04
CA ASN A 109 10.46 -29.83 7.96
C ASN A 109 11.80 -30.52 7.62
N GLY A 110 12.73 -30.57 8.57
CA GLY A 110 14.08 -31.15 8.37
C GLY A 110 15.15 -30.15 7.92
N ILE A 111 14.78 -28.89 7.65
CA ILE A 111 15.78 -27.81 7.49
C ILE A 111 16.30 -27.43 8.88
N ASP A 112 17.59 -27.29 9.01
CA ASP A 112 18.22 -26.78 10.24
C ASP A 112 18.12 -25.25 10.27
N PHE A 113 17.11 -24.73 10.98
CA PHE A 113 16.84 -23.30 11.08
C PHE A 113 17.96 -22.49 11.73
N SER A 114 18.84 -23.15 12.51
CA SER A 114 19.97 -22.50 13.18
C SER A 114 21.19 -22.31 12.24
N ASN A 115 21.26 -23.09 11.17
CA ASN A 115 22.37 -23.05 10.21
C ASN A 115 21.92 -22.63 8.79
N CYS A 116 20.62 -22.51 8.53
CA CYS A 116 20.09 -22.04 7.25
C CYS A 116 19.79 -20.54 7.29
N TYR A 117 20.39 -19.79 6.36
CA TYR A 117 20.20 -18.34 6.24
C TYR A 117 19.05 -18.03 5.28
N LEU A 118 18.06 -17.28 5.77
CA LEU A 118 16.94 -16.77 4.96
C LEU A 118 17.23 -15.34 4.54
N TYR A 119 17.46 -15.11 3.26
CA TYR A 119 17.62 -13.77 2.69
C TYR A 119 16.27 -13.25 2.19
N VAL A 120 15.91 -12.02 2.58
CA VAL A 120 14.63 -11.40 2.24
C VAL A 120 14.84 -10.02 1.61
N PRO A 121 13.88 -9.51 0.83
CA PRO A 121 13.97 -8.17 0.26
C PRO A 121 14.16 -7.09 1.32
N THR A 122 14.84 -6.03 0.93
CA THR A 122 15.10 -4.87 1.78
C THR A 122 13.81 -4.33 2.40
N GLY A 123 13.76 -4.22 3.72
CA GLY A 123 12.59 -3.81 4.51
C GLY A 123 11.55 -4.92 4.76
N ALA A 124 11.73 -6.13 4.22
CA ALA A 124 10.81 -7.25 4.44
C ALA A 124 11.10 -8.09 5.69
N TYR A 125 12.20 -7.83 6.37
CA TYR A 125 12.61 -8.61 7.54
C TYR A 125 11.47 -8.89 8.51
N GLN A 126 10.77 -7.84 8.94
CA GLN A 126 9.72 -7.94 9.93
C GLN A 126 8.56 -8.83 9.47
N SER A 127 8.13 -8.70 8.22
CA SER A 127 7.02 -9.49 7.69
C SER A 127 7.36 -10.98 7.64
N TYR A 128 8.61 -11.33 7.30
CA TYR A 128 9.08 -12.72 7.30
C TYR A 128 9.28 -13.26 8.71
N TRP A 129 9.83 -12.45 9.61
CA TRP A 129 10.05 -12.84 11.00
C TRP A 129 8.74 -13.12 11.74
N LEU A 130 7.67 -12.39 11.42
CA LEU A 130 6.33 -12.57 11.99
C LEU A 130 5.53 -13.71 11.33
N ALA A 131 5.89 -14.11 10.11
CA ALA A 131 5.10 -15.07 9.33
C ALA A 131 5.29 -16.50 9.82
N ASN A 132 4.17 -17.24 9.89
CA ASN A 132 4.19 -18.66 10.26
C ASN A 132 5.10 -19.46 9.30
N GLY A 133 5.89 -20.37 9.86
CA GLY A 133 6.88 -21.14 9.10
C GLY A 133 8.17 -20.35 8.80
N TRP A 134 8.07 -19.18 8.20
CA TRP A 134 9.22 -18.33 7.89
C TRP A 134 9.93 -17.78 9.13
N GLY A 135 9.20 -17.37 10.15
CA GLY A 135 9.74 -16.87 11.41
C GLY A 135 10.43 -17.94 12.27
N SER A 136 10.57 -19.17 11.76
CA SER A 136 11.35 -20.24 12.42
C SER A 136 12.86 -20.16 12.11
N PHE A 137 13.25 -19.40 11.06
CA PHE A 137 14.66 -19.23 10.72
C PHE A 137 15.35 -18.30 11.75
N GLU A 138 16.47 -18.75 12.35
CA GLU A 138 17.23 -17.93 13.30
C GLU A 138 18.02 -16.81 12.61
N HIS A 139 18.33 -16.97 11.33
CA HIS A 139 19.10 -16.04 10.52
C HIS A 139 18.27 -15.53 9.33
N ILE A 140 17.43 -14.53 9.58
CA ILE A 140 16.77 -13.78 8.53
C ILE A 140 17.62 -12.53 8.23
N ILE A 141 18.01 -12.36 6.97
CA ILE A 141 18.90 -11.28 6.52
C ILE A 141 18.18 -10.42 5.50
N ASP A 142 18.04 -9.12 5.78
CA ASP A 142 17.74 -8.12 4.77
C ASP A 142 18.92 -7.13 4.61
N ASN A 143 18.94 -6.37 3.55
CA ASN A 143 20.08 -5.54 3.20
C ASN A 143 20.16 -4.19 3.97
N LEU A 144 19.29 -3.97 4.99
CA LEU A 144 19.16 -2.70 5.75
C LEU A 144 19.84 -2.73 7.11
N ALA A 145 20.92 -3.05 7.42
CA ALA A 145 21.66 -3.08 8.68
C ALA A 145 21.66 -4.45 9.41
N PRO A 146 22.73 -4.81 10.12
CA PRO A 146 22.80 -6.09 10.81
C PRO A 146 21.77 -6.15 11.93
N GLN A 147 20.69 -6.88 11.71
CA GLN A 147 19.66 -7.15 12.72
C GLN A 147 20.05 -8.41 13.47
N LYS A 148 20.01 -8.37 14.79
CA LYS A 148 20.29 -9.52 15.62
C LYS A 148 19.01 -10.06 16.23
N SER A 149 18.55 -11.21 15.74
CA SER A 149 17.41 -11.93 16.28
C SER A 149 17.83 -12.96 17.32
N LYS A 150 16.97 -13.21 18.31
CA LYS A 150 17.16 -14.22 19.36
C LYS A 150 15.84 -14.91 19.67
N MET A 151 15.85 -16.22 19.67
CA MET A 151 14.75 -17.04 20.14
C MET A 151 15.14 -17.67 21.49
N VAL A 152 14.25 -17.63 22.48
CA VAL A 152 14.49 -18.18 23.81
C VAL A 152 13.27 -18.96 24.29
N THR A 153 13.47 -20.21 24.68
CA THR A 153 12.45 -21.00 25.37
C THR A 153 12.79 -21.09 26.84
N LEU A 154 11.83 -20.67 27.68
CA LEU A 154 11.94 -20.74 29.14
C LEU A 154 11.21 -21.97 29.68
N GLU A 155 11.89 -22.76 30.47
CA GLU A 155 11.27 -23.84 31.24
C GLU A 155 10.74 -23.36 32.61
N THR A 156 11.32 -22.28 33.11
CA THR A 156 10.98 -21.67 34.40
C THR A 156 10.90 -20.15 34.23
N ALA A 157 9.83 -19.52 34.73
CA ALA A 157 9.66 -18.07 34.72
C ALA A 157 10.77 -17.38 35.57
N GLY A 158 11.18 -16.19 35.11
CA GLY A 158 12.22 -15.40 35.74
C GLY A 158 13.66 -15.74 35.34
N THR A 159 13.85 -16.60 34.32
CA THR A 159 15.17 -17.10 33.89
C THR A 159 15.66 -16.53 32.54
N LEU A 160 14.96 -15.57 31.95
CA LEU A 160 15.37 -14.96 30.67
C LEU A 160 16.78 -14.34 30.74
N ARG A 161 17.12 -13.74 31.88
CA ARG A 161 18.45 -13.14 32.13
C ARG A 161 19.59 -14.18 32.06
N ASP A 162 19.31 -15.44 32.43
CA ASP A 162 20.29 -16.53 32.38
C ASP A 162 20.50 -17.04 30.93
N LYS A 163 19.50 -16.89 30.08
CA LYS A 163 19.51 -17.29 28.67
C LYS A 163 20.09 -16.22 27.76
N ILE A 164 19.97 -14.93 28.11
CA ILE A 164 20.51 -13.79 27.39
C ILE A 164 21.51 -13.08 28.29
N GLY A 165 22.80 -13.19 27.95
CA GLY A 165 23.87 -12.56 28.72
C GLY A 165 23.82 -11.02 28.71
N SER A 166 24.32 -10.39 29.76
CA SER A 166 24.34 -8.94 29.94
C SER A 166 25.05 -8.18 28.79
N ASN A 167 26.06 -8.81 28.16
CA ASN A 167 26.79 -8.24 27.02
C ASN A 167 26.03 -8.35 25.71
N GLU A 168 25.11 -9.31 25.58
CA GLU A 168 24.34 -9.58 24.37
C GLU A 168 23.04 -8.76 24.31
N LYS A 169 22.41 -8.50 25.45
CA LYS A 169 21.07 -7.93 25.54
C LYS A 169 20.87 -6.64 24.75
N PHE A 170 21.87 -5.76 24.70
CA PHE A 170 21.80 -4.48 23.98
C PHE A 170 22.22 -4.55 22.51
N SER A 171 22.40 -5.77 21.98
CA SER A 171 22.61 -5.98 20.54
C SER A 171 21.43 -6.66 19.87
N ILE A 172 20.46 -7.19 20.66
CA ILE A 172 19.27 -7.87 20.12
C ILE A 172 18.24 -6.84 19.71
N THR A 173 17.82 -6.92 18.45
CA THR A 173 16.79 -6.06 17.87
C THR A 173 15.44 -6.76 17.76
N HIS A 174 15.44 -8.10 17.69
CA HIS A 174 14.26 -8.94 17.57
C HIS A 174 14.36 -10.08 18.60
N LEU A 175 13.35 -10.21 19.43
CA LEU A 175 13.30 -11.23 20.49
C LEU A 175 12.01 -12.03 20.42
N LYS A 176 12.11 -13.34 20.32
CA LYS A 176 10.98 -14.26 20.54
C LYS A 176 11.22 -15.01 21.86
N VAL A 177 10.20 -15.01 22.74
CA VAL A 177 10.22 -15.76 23.99
C VAL A 177 9.06 -16.75 24.01
N SER A 178 9.34 -17.98 24.40
CA SER A 178 8.37 -19.06 24.56
C SER A 178 8.42 -19.61 25.97
N GLY A 179 7.30 -20.15 26.48
CA GLY A 179 7.21 -20.74 27.82
C GLY A 179 6.79 -19.73 28.89
N PRO A 180 6.89 -20.07 30.20
CA PRO A 180 6.42 -19.21 31.28
C PRO A 180 7.33 -18.00 31.46
N ILE A 181 6.72 -16.82 31.61
CA ILE A 181 7.39 -15.54 31.87
C ILE A 181 6.77 -14.84 33.07
N ASN A 182 7.56 -14.16 33.89
CA ASN A 182 7.10 -13.35 34.98
C ASN A 182 7.65 -11.91 34.92
N THR A 183 7.39 -11.12 35.96
CA THR A 183 7.82 -9.71 36.05
C THR A 183 9.33 -9.51 35.91
N ASN A 184 10.15 -10.47 36.36
CA ASN A 184 11.61 -10.40 36.21
C ASN A 184 12.02 -10.50 34.75
N ASP A 185 11.39 -11.40 33.99
CA ASP A 185 11.62 -11.55 32.55
C ASP A 185 11.16 -10.30 31.80
N ILE A 186 9.96 -9.78 32.13
CA ILE A 186 9.44 -8.54 31.55
C ILE A 186 10.37 -7.37 31.87
N GLN A 187 10.89 -7.26 33.12
CA GLN A 187 11.84 -6.19 33.44
C GLN A 187 13.12 -6.29 32.58
N TYR A 188 13.59 -7.49 32.33
CA TYR A 188 14.75 -7.68 31.46
C TYR A 188 14.48 -7.29 30.01
N ILE A 189 13.29 -7.60 29.50
CA ILE A 189 12.80 -7.15 28.18
C ILE A 189 12.70 -5.61 28.14
N ARG A 190 12.17 -4.99 29.20
CA ARG A 190 12.07 -3.53 29.33
C ARG A 190 13.43 -2.83 29.28
N GLU A 191 14.46 -3.40 29.92
CA GLU A 191 15.84 -2.89 29.86
C GLU A 191 16.38 -2.91 28.42
N MET A 192 16.06 -3.96 27.63
CA MET A 192 16.43 -4.07 26.22
C MET A 192 15.64 -3.07 25.34
N ALA A 193 14.43 -2.74 25.72
CA ALA A 193 13.52 -1.85 24.98
C ALA A 193 13.61 -0.37 25.40
N GLY A 194 14.57 -0.01 26.25
CA GLY A 194 14.87 1.40 26.58
C GLY A 194 14.03 2.01 27.66
N CYS A 195 13.69 1.28 28.73
CA CYS A 195 12.95 1.83 29.87
C CYS A 195 13.76 2.82 30.69
N TYR A 196 13.05 3.65 31.47
CA TYR A 196 13.68 4.52 32.46
C TYR A 196 14.32 3.71 33.58
N ILE A 197 15.50 4.17 34.05
CA ILE A 197 16.29 3.52 35.13
C ILE A 197 15.90 4.11 36.48
N ASN A 198 15.53 5.38 36.51
CA ASN A 198 15.22 6.14 37.73
C ASN A 198 14.37 7.38 37.43
N THR A 199 14.00 8.12 38.45
CA THR A 199 13.21 9.37 38.36
C THR A 199 13.98 10.53 37.72
N ASN A 200 15.29 10.46 37.56
CA ASN A 200 16.13 11.55 37.03
C ASN A 200 16.15 11.56 35.48
N GLY A 201 15.32 10.78 34.80
CA GLY A 201 15.21 10.76 33.33
C GLY A 201 16.26 9.90 32.64
N SER A 202 17.13 9.20 33.36
CA SER A 202 18.09 8.26 32.76
C SER A 202 17.35 7.04 32.18
N LYS A 203 17.74 6.61 30.96
CA LYS A 203 17.17 5.44 30.28
C LYS A 203 18.24 4.43 29.92
N TYR A 204 17.83 3.16 29.76
CA TYR A 204 18.64 2.18 29.04
C TYR A 204 18.68 2.51 27.54
N ASN A 205 19.76 2.13 26.86
CA ASN A 205 19.83 2.24 25.41
C ASN A 205 18.90 1.20 24.78
N ALA A 206 17.90 1.67 24.06
CA ALA A 206 16.97 0.79 23.37
C ALA A 206 17.65 0.10 22.20
N SER A 207 17.60 -1.23 22.17
CA SER A 207 18.02 -2.06 21.04
C SER A 207 16.88 -2.93 20.52
N LEU A 208 15.99 -3.34 21.40
CA LEU A 208 14.85 -4.21 21.10
C LEU A 208 13.74 -3.42 20.43
N HIS A 209 13.42 -3.77 19.18
CA HIS A 209 12.37 -3.15 18.39
C HIS A 209 11.17 -4.07 18.16
N HIS A 210 11.42 -5.39 18.13
CA HIS A 210 10.39 -6.38 17.83
C HIS A 210 10.37 -7.46 18.91
N LEU A 211 9.17 -7.68 19.48
CA LEU A 211 8.95 -8.64 20.57
C LEU A 211 7.82 -9.60 20.20
N ASP A 212 8.11 -10.89 20.16
CA ASP A 212 7.13 -11.96 19.95
C ASP A 212 6.99 -12.81 21.21
N LEU A 213 5.81 -12.74 21.82
CA LEU A 213 5.43 -13.51 23.02
C LEU A 213 4.29 -14.50 22.73
N ARG A 214 3.92 -14.77 21.47
CA ARG A 214 2.74 -15.61 21.14
C ARG A 214 2.73 -16.97 21.82
N ASP A 215 3.92 -17.56 22.02
CA ASP A 215 4.12 -18.88 22.62
C ASP A 215 4.55 -18.77 24.10
N ALA A 216 4.50 -17.58 24.68
CA ALA A 216 4.74 -17.33 26.10
C ALA A 216 3.45 -17.42 26.91
N SER A 217 3.58 -17.55 28.22
CA SER A 217 2.45 -17.47 29.16
C SER A 217 2.87 -16.73 30.43
N TYR A 218 2.03 -15.79 30.88
CA TYR A 218 2.33 -15.07 32.10
C TYR A 218 2.18 -15.95 33.37
N SER A 219 3.19 -15.88 34.22
CA SER A 219 3.20 -16.51 35.55
C SER A 219 3.11 -15.43 36.63
N GLY A 220 2.18 -15.61 37.57
CA GLY A 220 1.93 -14.65 38.65
C GLY A 220 2.89 -14.77 39.84
N ASP A 221 3.98 -15.51 39.74
CA ASP A 221 4.94 -15.79 40.82
C ASP A 221 6.08 -14.75 40.93
N GLY A 222 6.10 -13.73 40.05
CA GLY A 222 7.12 -12.68 40.09
C GLY A 222 6.84 -11.56 41.09
N PRO A 223 7.88 -10.81 41.51
CA PRO A 223 7.75 -9.69 42.40
C PRO A 223 7.05 -8.49 41.75
N MET A 224 6.47 -7.61 42.60
CA MET A 224 6.09 -6.28 42.15
C MET A 224 7.36 -5.46 41.93
N ILE A 225 7.49 -4.85 40.71
CA ILE A 225 8.67 -4.08 40.32
C ILE A 225 8.31 -2.61 40.14
N GLU A 226 9.16 -1.73 40.65
CA GLU A 226 9.05 -0.30 40.41
C GLU A 226 9.46 0.03 38.97
N VAL A 227 8.61 0.77 38.25
CA VAL A 227 8.88 1.28 36.91
C VAL A 227 8.77 2.79 36.91
N TYR A 228 9.58 3.43 36.11
CA TYR A 228 9.69 4.87 36.05
C TYR A 228 9.17 5.39 34.70
N GLY A 229 8.52 6.55 34.76
CA GLY A 229 8.04 7.29 33.58
C GLY A 229 8.73 8.66 33.48
N PRO A 230 8.35 9.49 32.53
CA PRO A 230 8.80 10.88 32.43
C PRO A 230 8.29 11.69 33.65
N ASN A 231 8.94 12.83 33.95
CA ASN A 231 8.52 13.79 34.98
C ASN A 231 8.52 13.27 36.41
N GLU A 232 9.50 12.44 36.79
CA GLU A 232 9.69 11.92 38.13
C GLU A 232 8.57 11.01 38.66
N TYR A 233 7.63 10.58 37.81
CA TYR A 233 6.58 9.65 38.23
C TYR A 233 7.11 8.23 38.40
N LYS A 234 6.58 7.56 39.44
CA LYS A 234 6.91 6.21 39.83
C LYS A 234 5.66 5.35 39.83
N TYR A 235 5.72 4.23 39.15
CA TYR A 235 4.62 3.27 39.00
C TYR A 235 5.06 1.89 39.44
N TYR A 236 4.12 0.96 39.50
CA TYR A 236 4.40 -0.42 39.88
C TYR A 236 3.91 -1.37 38.80
N MET A 237 4.82 -2.19 38.30
CA MET A 237 4.53 -3.27 37.35
C MET A 237 4.29 -4.57 38.11
N TYR A 238 3.21 -5.26 37.80
CA TYR A 238 2.96 -6.59 38.36
C TYR A 238 2.11 -7.47 37.44
N ILE A 239 2.23 -8.78 37.61
CA ILE A 239 1.40 -9.82 37.06
C ILE A 239 0.74 -10.52 38.24
N GLN A 240 -0.57 -10.47 38.34
CA GLN A 240 -1.34 -11.07 39.43
C GLN A 240 -2.20 -12.20 38.88
N ALA A 241 -1.91 -13.43 39.29
CA ALA A 241 -2.81 -14.54 39.05
C ALA A 241 -4.05 -14.42 39.98
N LYS A 242 -5.22 -14.46 39.38
CA LYS A 242 -6.52 -14.60 40.07
C LYS A 242 -7.13 -15.96 39.71
N GLU A 243 -8.09 -16.45 40.48
CA GLU A 243 -8.68 -17.77 40.33
C GLU A 243 -9.13 -18.14 38.91
N ASN A 244 -9.40 -17.15 38.03
CA ASN A 244 -9.82 -17.39 36.67
C ASN A 244 -9.21 -16.41 35.60
N ALA A 245 -8.26 -15.55 35.98
CA ALA A 245 -7.65 -14.58 35.04
C ALA A 245 -6.28 -14.10 35.54
N VAL A 246 -5.42 -13.69 34.63
CA VAL A 246 -4.15 -13.01 34.93
C VAL A 246 -4.36 -11.52 34.73
N ARG A 247 -4.11 -10.71 35.73
CA ARG A 247 -4.14 -9.24 35.66
C ARG A 247 -2.74 -8.70 35.41
N THR A 248 -2.56 -7.92 34.35
CA THR A 248 -1.28 -7.32 33.99
C THR A 248 -1.37 -5.79 34.12
N ILE A 249 -0.36 -5.15 34.71
CA ILE A 249 -0.33 -3.69 34.87
C ILE A 249 1.07 -3.17 34.53
N HIS A 250 1.15 -2.12 33.72
CA HIS A 250 2.38 -1.40 33.31
C HIS A 250 3.48 -2.28 32.68
N LEU A 251 3.16 -3.46 32.09
CA LEU A 251 4.21 -4.41 31.67
C LEU A 251 5.19 -3.80 30.65
N PHE A 252 4.68 -3.08 29.67
CA PHE A 252 5.49 -2.45 28.62
C PHE A 252 5.41 -0.92 28.64
N PHE A 253 4.98 -0.36 29.76
CA PHE A 253 4.83 1.09 29.92
C PHE A 253 6.11 1.84 29.60
N CYS A 254 5.99 2.91 28.77
CA CYS A 254 7.04 3.87 28.46
C CYS A 254 8.33 3.25 27.86
N LEU A 255 8.17 2.46 26.81
CA LEU A 255 9.28 1.83 26.09
C LEU A 255 9.47 2.47 24.71
N ASP A 256 10.55 3.24 24.56
CA ASP A 256 10.86 3.93 23.30
C ASP A 256 11.39 3.01 22.21
N GLY A 257 11.90 1.83 22.54
CA GLY A 257 12.48 0.89 21.58
C GLY A 257 11.44 0.12 20.79
N LEU A 258 10.33 -0.27 21.42
CA LEU A 258 9.37 -1.19 20.82
C LEU A 258 8.61 -0.57 19.63
N GLN A 259 8.68 -1.24 18.50
CA GLN A 259 7.94 -0.90 17.27
C GLN A 259 6.84 -1.93 16.97
N THR A 260 7.08 -3.20 17.32
CA THR A 260 6.12 -4.28 17.12
C THR A 260 6.09 -5.21 18.32
N VAL A 261 4.88 -5.58 18.72
CA VAL A 261 4.64 -6.55 19.79
C VAL A 261 3.58 -7.56 19.35
N ILE A 262 3.86 -8.84 19.63
CA ILE A 262 2.87 -9.91 19.53
C ILE A 262 2.64 -10.43 20.94
N LEU A 263 1.41 -10.35 21.40
CA LEU A 263 1.01 -10.79 22.74
C LEU A 263 0.84 -12.32 22.83
N PRO A 264 0.91 -12.90 24.02
CA PRO A 264 0.64 -14.30 24.23
C PRO A 264 -0.75 -14.71 23.74
N ASN A 265 -0.84 -15.85 23.02
CA ASN A 265 -2.11 -16.36 22.48
C ASN A 265 -3.17 -16.64 23.54
N ASN A 266 -2.80 -16.78 24.79
CA ASN A 266 -3.69 -17.01 25.92
C ASN A 266 -4.05 -15.75 26.71
N GLU A 267 -3.66 -14.56 26.23
CA GLU A 267 -4.01 -13.28 26.85
C GLU A 267 -5.52 -13.04 26.80
N GLU A 268 -6.10 -12.66 27.92
CA GLU A 268 -7.54 -12.37 28.08
C GLU A 268 -7.82 -10.91 28.46
N GLU A 269 -6.79 -10.19 28.98
CA GLU A 269 -6.91 -8.78 29.39
C GLU A 269 -5.65 -7.99 29.01
N ILE A 270 -5.79 -6.87 28.31
CA ILE A 270 -4.72 -5.86 28.21
C ILE A 270 -4.89 -4.92 29.39
N GLY A 271 -3.90 -4.93 30.29
CA GLY A 271 -3.95 -4.22 31.54
C GLY A 271 -3.80 -2.70 31.42
N GLU A 272 -4.05 -2.04 32.53
CA GLU A 272 -3.95 -0.59 32.66
C GLU A 272 -2.52 -0.10 32.33
N TYR A 273 -2.41 0.94 31.49
CA TYR A 273 -1.13 1.48 30.98
C TYR A 273 -0.17 0.44 30.40
N MET A 274 -0.64 -0.71 29.97
CA MET A 274 0.26 -1.80 29.52
C MET A 274 1.24 -1.34 28.45
N PHE A 275 0.80 -0.51 27.50
CA PHE A 275 1.60 0.09 26.43
C PHE A 275 1.61 1.62 26.49
N GLY A 276 1.11 2.22 27.59
CA GLY A 276 1.10 3.67 27.72
C GLY A 276 2.48 4.29 27.48
N LEU A 277 2.55 5.39 26.73
CA LEU A 277 3.79 6.10 26.36
C LEU A 277 4.79 5.29 25.50
N CYS A 278 4.33 4.25 24.80
CA CYS A 278 5.14 3.55 23.80
C CYS A 278 5.12 4.31 22.46
N ASN A 279 5.79 5.45 22.41
CA ASN A 279 5.69 6.41 21.30
C ASN A 279 6.11 5.85 19.94
N ASN A 280 6.96 4.82 19.87
CA ASN A 280 7.44 4.21 18.65
C ASN A 280 6.68 2.93 18.27
N LEU A 281 5.69 2.51 19.04
CA LEU A 281 4.88 1.32 18.76
C LEU A 281 4.01 1.57 17.52
N LYS A 282 4.28 0.83 16.45
CA LYS A 282 3.60 0.92 15.15
C LYS A 282 2.55 -0.18 14.96
N ASN A 283 2.89 -1.38 15.43
CA ASN A 283 2.06 -2.56 15.22
C ASN A 283 1.96 -3.38 16.50
N ILE A 284 0.75 -3.86 16.79
CA ILE A 284 0.52 -4.82 17.86
C ILE A 284 -0.50 -5.86 17.41
N GLU A 285 -0.20 -7.14 17.66
CA GLU A 285 -1.13 -8.23 17.43
C GLU A 285 -1.82 -8.58 18.76
N ILE A 286 -3.12 -8.30 18.83
CA ILE A 286 -3.98 -8.59 19.99
C ILE A 286 -4.67 -9.92 19.75
N PRO A 287 -4.50 -10.91 20.64
CA PRO A 287 -5.15 -12.21 20.53
C PRO A 287 -6.68 -12.09 20.57
N SER A 288 -7.37 -12.96 19.79
CA SER A 288 -8.82 -12.97 19.71
C SER A 288 -9.55 -13.32 21.04
N ARG A 289 -8.81 -13.85 22.03
CA ARG A 289 -9.30 -14.18 23.38
C ARG A 289 -9.42 -12.98 24.30
N VAL A 290 -8.77 -11.84 23.99
CA VAL A 290 -8.85 -10.64 24.80
C VAL A 290 -10.28 -10.12 24.85
N GLN A 291 -10.80 -9.99 26.08
CA GLN A 291 -12.16 -9.54 26.37
C GLN A 291 -12.19 -8.15 27.02
N THR A 292 -11.06 -7.70 27.55
CA THR A 292 -10.96 -6.42 28.26
C THR A 292 -9.68 -5.68 27.86
N ILE A 293 -9.82 -4.40 27.54
CA ILE A 293 -8.70 -3.47 27.40
C ILE A 293 -8.95 -2.36 28.42
N ARG A 294 -8.02 -2.24 29.38
CA ARG A 294 -8.15 -1.33 30.52
C ARG A 294 -7.79 0.11 30.15
N SER A 295 -8.12 1.01 31.06
CA SER A 295 -7.84 2.43 30.94
C SER A 295 -6.37 2.71 30.60
N ASP A 296 -6.13 3.72 29.77
CA ASP A 296 -4.80 4.20 29.37
C ASP A 296 -3.90 3.12 28.70
N ALA A 297 -4.45 1.96 28.31
CA ALA A 297 -3.66 0.82 27.84
C ALA A 297 -2.73 1.17 26.67
N PHE A 298 -3.14 2.03 25.75
CA PHE A 298 -2.37 2.52 24.59
C PHE A 298 -2.21 4.04 24.57
N ARG A 299 -2.41 4.70 25.71
CA ARG A 299 -2.26 6.16 25.80
C ARG A 299 -0.90 6.61 25.28
N GLU A 300 -0.87 7.66 24.46
CA GLU A 300 0.36 8.21 23.87
C GLU A 300 1.17 7.23 22.98
N CYS A 301 0.55 6.18 22.43
CA CYS A 301 1.17 5.38 21.37
C CYS A 301 1.15 6.17 20.04
N SER A 302 1.94 7.25 19.98
CA SER A 302 1.85 8.27 18.92
C SER A 302 2.21 7.78 17.52
N SER A 303 2.90 6.63 17.38
CA SER A 303 3.24 6.00 16.10
C SER A 303 2.29 4.89 15.68
N LEU A 304 1.26 4.55 16.48
CA LEU A 304 0.30 3.50 16.15
C LEU A 304 -0.64 3.98 15.03
N GLU A 305 -0.59 3.34 13.86
CA GLU A 305 -1.35 3.78 12.68
C GLU A 305 -2.69 3.09 12.51
N ALA A 306 -2.79 1.82 12.87
CA ALA A 306 -4.01 1.04 12.78
C ALA A 306 -4.05 -0.05 13.85
N LEU A 307 -5.25 -0.44 14.29
CA LEU A 307 -5.44 -1.51 15.26
C LEU A 307 -6.74 -2.28 15.00
N GLN A 308 -6.64 -3.61 15.07
CA GLN A 308 -7.79 -4.52 15.01
C GLN A 308 -8.14 -4.95 16.43
N LEU A 309 -9.35 -4.59 16.89
CA LEU A 309 -9.85 -4.99 18.20
C LEU A 309 -10.60 -6.34 18.13
N PRO A 310 -10.39 -7.24 19.10
CA PRO A 310 -11.10 -8.52 19.15
C PRO A 310 -12.61 -8.34 19.42
N TYR A 311 -13.42 -9.25 18.89
CA TYR A 311 -14.88 -9.22 19.02
C TYR A 311 -15.39 -9.41 20.48
N GLY A 312 -14.56 -9.89 21.41
CA GLY A 312 -14.94 -10.10 22.81
C GLY A 312 -15.07 -8.84 23.66
N ILE A 313 -14.58 -7.70 23.17
CA ILE A 313 -14.54 -6.44 23.93
C ILE A 313 -15.95 -5.84 24.00
N THR A 314 -16.41 -5.49 25.22
CA THR A 314 -17.73 -4.91 25.47
C THR A 314 -17.72 -3.44 25.83
N SER A 315 -16.56 -2.88 26.19
CA SER A 315 -16.36 -1.46 26.46
C SER A 315 -14.96 -1.01 26.04
N LEU A 316 -14.85 0.26 25.64
CA LEU A 316 -13.58 0.96 25.57
C LEU A 316 -13.46 1.79 26.83
N GLU A 317 -12.51 1.49 27.71
CA GLU A 317 -12.30 2.19 28.97
C GLU A 317 -11.70 3.59 28.76
N ASP A 318 -11.49 4.34 29.86
CA ASP A 318 -11.06 5.72 29.79
C ASP A 318 -9.64 5.85 29.19
N ALA A 319 -9.44 6.86 28.37
CA ALA A 319 -8.17 7.23 27.74
C ALA A 319 -7.44 6.09 26.98
N VAL A 320 -8.15 5.02 26.62
CA VAL A 320 -7.54 3.78 26.09
C VAL A 320 -6.65 4.03 24.87
N PHE A 321 -6.98 4.99 24.00
CA PHE A 321 -6.21 5.43 22.82
C PHE A 321 -5.92 6.94 22.83
N ALA A 322 -5.98 7.59 24.00
CA ALA A 322 -5.71 9.02 24.08
C ALA A 322 -4.30 9.34 23.54
N ASP A 323 -4.18 10.41 22.78
CA ASP A 323 -2.95 10.88 22.16
C ASP A 323 -2.26 9.90 21.17
N CYS A 324 -3.01 8.90 20.63
CA CYS A 324 -2.58 8.08 19.50
C CYS A 324 -2.64 8.90 18.20
N SER A 325 -1.76 9.88 18.07
CA SER A 325 -1.85 10.94 17.04
C SER A 325 -1.71 10.45 15.60
N SER A 326 -1.08 9.28 15.37
CA SER A 326 -0.95 8.66 14.05
C SER A 326 -2.06 7.67 13.71
N LEU A 327 -3.00 7.41 14.60
CA LEU A 327 -4.06 6.42 14.41
C LEU A 327 -5.02 6.89 13.29
N LYS A 328 -4.98 6.19 12.15
CA LYS A 328 -5.78 6.48 10.95
C LYS A 328 -7.07 5.68 10.92
N GLU A 329 -6.99 4.41 11.35
CA GLU A 329 -8.08 3.45 11.30
C GLU A 329 -8.15 2.61 12.58
N ILE A 330 -9.34 2.42 13.09
CA ILE A 330 -9.63 1.47 14.17
C ILE A 330 -11.02 0.85 13.96
N ASN A 331 -11.11 -0.46 14.11
CA ASN A 331 -12.39 -1.15 14.07
C ASN A 331 -12.93 -1.35 15.48
N ILE A 332 -14.00 -0.64 15.86
CA ILE A 332 -14.71 -0.86 17.11
C ILE A 332 -15.67 -2.03 16.94
N PRO A 333 -15.52 -3.14 17.71
CA PRO A 333 -16.40 -4.31 17.59
C PRO A 333 -17.86 -3.98 17.91
N SER A 334 -18.79 -4.67 17.27
CA SER A 334 -20.24 -4.51 17.52
C SER A 334 -20.68 -4.90 18.93
N SER A 335 -19.85 -5.63 19.68
CA SER A 335 -20.05 -5.96 21.09
C SER A 335 -19.88 -4.78 22.05
N VAL A 336 -19.23 -3.68 21.60
CA VAL A 336 -18.98 -2.50 22.44
C VAL A 336 -20.28 -1.75 22.70
N THR A 337 -20.55 -1.47 23.97
CA THR A 337 -21.74 -0.75 24.43
C THR A 337 -21.43 0.65 25.02
N THR A 338 -20.16 0.91 25.40
CA THR A 338 -19.74 2.17 25.97
C THR A 338 -18.36 2.59 25.47
N ILE A 339 -18.19 3.90 25.24
CA ILE A 339 -16.91 4.54 24.95
C ILE A 339 -16.59 5.45 26.12
N GLY A 340 -15.47 5.22 26.80
CA GLY A 340 -15.04 5.90 28.04
C GLY A 340 -14.63 7.36 27.82
N TYR A 341 -14.25 8.01 28.93
CA TYR A 341 -13.72 9.38 28.90
C TYR A 341 -12.38 9.39 28.16
N TRP A 342 -12.17 10.41 27.30
CA TRP A 342 -10.90 10.60 26.55
C TRP A 342 -10.47 9.40 25.68
N ALA A 343 -11.34 8.44 25.41
CA ALA A 343 -10.96 7.16 24.81
C ALA A 343 -10.16 7.31 23.50
N PHE A 344 -10.44 8.33 22.66
CA PHE A 344 -9.73 8.69 21.43
C PHE A 344 -9.31 10.16 21.43
N GLU A 345 -9.12 10.77 22.61
CA GLU A 345 -8.69 12.17 22.65
C GLU A 345 -7.39 12.37 21.88
N ASN A 346 -7.32 13.45 21.06
CA ASN A 346 -6.17 13.79 20.23
C ASN A 346 -5.72 12.71 19.20
N CYS A 347 -6.58 11.81 18.80
CA CYS A 347 -6.34 10.94 17.64
C CYS A 347 -6.43 11.78 16.35
N ARG A 348 -5.43 12.63 16.10
CA ARG A 348 -5.48 13.67 15.06
C ARG A 348 -5.46 13.13 13.63
N SER A 349 -4.95 11.92 13.39
CA SER A 349 -4.91 11.28 12.08
C SER A 349 -6.18 10.52 11.73
N LEU A 350 -7.13 10.39 12.66
CA LEU A 350 -8.38 9.67 12.45
C LEU A 350 -9.28 10.46 11.51
N THR A 351 -9.57 9.92 10.33
CA THR A 351 -10.37 10.59 9.29
C THR A 351 -11.83 10.19 9.29
N SER A 352 -12.12 8.97 9.75
CA SER A 352 -13.47 8.44 9.91
C SER A 352 -13.53 7.45 11.06
N ILE A 353 -14.69 7.34 11.72
CA ILE A 353 -14.95 6.31 12.72
C ILE A 353 -16.41 5.83 12.63
N THR A 354 -16.59 4.53 12.75
CA THR A 354 -17.90 3.92 12.87
C THR A 354 -18.14 3.54 14.33
N ILE A 355 -19.09 4.22 14.98
CA ILE A 355 -19.55 3.86 16.31
C ILE A 355 -20.62 2.77 16.15
N PRO A 356 -20.43 1.58 16.76
CA PRO A 356 -21.38 0.47 16.65
C PRO A 356 -22.79 0.81 17.16
N ASP A 357 -23.81 0.18 16.57
CA ASP A 357 -25.20 0.45 16.93
C ASP A 357 -25.57 0.03 18.37
N ASN A 358 -24.78 -0.79 19.03
CA ASN A 358 -24.96 -1.16 20.43
C ASN A 358 -24.40 -0.14 21.43
N VAL A 359 -23.68 0.87 20.95
CA VAL A 359 -23.14 1.92 21.85
C VAL A 359 -24.29 2.81 22.34
N THR A 360 -24.38 2.92 23.66
CA THR A 360 -25.40 3.71 24.36
C THR A 360 -24.84 4.96 25.03
N SER A 361 -23.53 5.03 25.25
CA SER A 361 -22.87 6.13 25.92
C SER A 361 -21.51 6.48 25.34
N ILE A 362 -21.26 7.78 25.15
CA ILE A 362 -19.98 8.38 24.76
C ILE A 362 -19.52 9.29 25.90
N GLY A 363 -18.30 9.05 26.40
CA GLY A 363 -17.68 9.74 27.53
C GLY A 363 -17.28 11.20 27.22
N GLU A 364 -16.89 11.93 28.27
CA GLU A 364 -16.33 13.27 28.16
C GLU A 364 -15.06 13.26 27.30
N SER A 365 -14.95 14.21 26.38
CA SER A 365 -13.82 14.36 25.45
C SER A 365 -13.44 13.07 24.70
N ALA A 366 -14.35 12.09 24.57
CA ALA A 366 -14.03 10.78 24.01
C ALA A 366 -13.37 10.85 22.62
N PHE A 367 -13.72 11.83 21.80
CA PHE A 367 -13.13 12.15 20.49
C PHE A 367 -12.61 13.60 20.44
N GLY A 368 -12.34 14.20 21.61
CA GLY A 368 -11.80 15.54 21.70
C GLY A 368 -10.50 15.67 20.93
N GLY A 369 -10.33 16.73 20.12
CA GLY A 369 -9.11 16.96 19.34
C GLY A 369 -8.87 16.03 18.14
N CYS A 370 -9.85 15.21 17.72
CA CYS A 370 -9.81 14.44 16.47
C CYS A 370 -9.97 15.38 15.26
N SER A 371 -8.99 16.25 15.02
CA SER A 371 -9.09 17.40 14.12
C SER A 371 -9.28 17.04 12.64
N ASN A 372 -8.90 15.84 12.19
CA ASN A 372 -9.06 15.38 10.81
C ASN A 372 -10.32 14.51 10.58
N LEU A 373 -11.15 14.32 11.61
CA LEU A 373 -12.38 13.54 11.48
C LEU A 373 -13.38 14.24 10.56
N LYS A 374 -13.66 13.67 9.38
CA LYS A 374 -14.51 14.28 8.34
C LYS A 374 -15.98 13.91 8.47
N SER A 375 -16.27 12.70 8.95
CA SER A 375 -17.62 12.19 9.10
C SER A 375 -17.81 11.40 10.39
N LEU A 376 -19.03 11.51 10.96
CA LEU A 376 -19.41 10.85 12.21
C LEU A 376 -20.77 10.19 12.06
N ASN A 377 -20.87 8.91 12.42
CA ASN A 377 -22.14 8.19 12.52
C ASN A 377 -22.48 7.94 14.00
N LEU A 378 -23.56 8.53 14.48
CA LEU A 378 -24.06 8.34 15.84
C LEU A 378 -25.16 7.28 15.82
N PRO A 379 -25.08 6.21 16.64
CA PRO A 379 -26.02 5.11 16.62
C PRO A 379 -27.41 5.47 17.16
N ALA A 380 -28.43 4.73 16.74
CA ALA A 380 -29.83 4.97 17.10
C ALA A 380 -30.11 4.80 18.62
N ASN A 381 -29.36 3.94 19.29
CA ASN A 381 -29.56 3.60 20.70
C ASN A 381 -28.74 4.49 21.65
N LEU A 382 -28.09 5.53 21.11
CA LEU A 382 -27.27 6.44 21.92
C LEU A 382 -28.13 7.27 22.86
N ASN A 383 -27.85 7.15 24.17
CA ASN A 383 -28.62 7.81 25.22
C ASN A 383 -27.83 8.95 25.89
N THR A 384 -26.51 8.89 25.80
CA THR A 384 -25.64 9.83 26.50
C THR A 384 -24.47 10.24 25.61
N ILE A 385 -24.29 11.54 25.44
CA ILE A 385 -23.09 12.17 24.91
C ILE A 385 -22.63 13.17 25.95
N ARG A 386 -21.44 12.94 26.53
CA ARG A 386 -20.90 13.80 27.59
C ARG A 386 -20.27 15.07 27.05
N GLU A 387 -19.94 15.99 27.93
CA GLU A 387 -19.30 17.26 27.64
C GLU A 387 -18.03 17.07 26.77
N LYS A 388 -17.79 17.99 25.83
CA LYS A 388 -16.61 18.02 24.98
C LYS A 388 -16.38 16.74 24.11
N ALA A 389 -17.36 15.83 24.01
CA ALA A 389 -17.17 14.53 23.37
C ALA A 389 -16.53 14.63 21.96
N PHE A 390 -16.82 15.68 21.20
CA PHE A 390 -16.31 15.96 19.87
C PHE A 390 -15.68 17.37 19.76
N ASN A 391 -15.25 17.95 20.89
CA ASN A 391 -14.56 19.24 20.92
C ASN A 391 -13.30 19.19 20.03
N GLY A 392 -13.07 20.20 19.20
CA GLY A 392 -11.89 20.26 18.34
C GLY A 392 -11.92 19.32 17.11
N CYS A 393 -13.06 18.68 16.79
CA CYS A 393 -13.25 17.95 15.56
C CYS A 393 -13.53 18.93 14.39
N THR A 394 -12.56 19.76 14.05
CA THR A 394 -12.71 20.92 13.14
C THR A 394 -12.96 20.58 11.67
N SER A 395 -12.65 19.34 11.26
CA SER A 395 -12.83 18.88 9.87
C SER A 395 -14.17 18.19 9.60
N LEU A 396 -15.05 18.07 10.60
CA LEU A 396 -16.36 17.44 10.40
C LEU A 396 -17.20 18.22 9.40
N THR A 397 -17.58 17.55 8.33
CA THR A 397 -18.49 18.08 7.30
C THR A 397 -19.82 17.36 7.27
N ARG A 398 -19.94 16.22 7.97
CA ARG A 398 -21.15 15.42 8.02
C ARG A 398 -21.29 14.68 9.35
N ILE A 399 -22.46 14.79 9.97
CA ILE A 399 -22.88 13.99 11.11
C ILE A 399 -24.19 13.27 10.73
N ASN A 400 -24.19 11.95 10.82
CA ASN A 400 -25.40 11.14 10.67
C ASN A 400 -25.88 10.71 12.05
N ALA A 401 -26.87 11.40 12.58
CA ALA A 401 -27.50 11.09 13.86
C ALA A 401 -28.69 10.15 13.64
N LYS A 402 -28.52 8.88 13.92
CA LYS A 402 -29.58 7.86 13.73
C LYS A 402 -30.65 7.90 14.83
N MET A 403 -30.48 8.69 15.91
CA MET A 403 -31.46 8.85 16.99
C MET A 403 -32.70 9.58 16.45
N LYS A 404 -33.90 9.04 16.73
CA LYS A 404 -35.15 9.69 16.36
C LYS A 404 -35.37 10.99 17.13
N ASP A 405 -35.09 10.96 18.42
CA ASP A 405 -35.15 12.12 19.29
C ASP A 405 -33.72 12.57 19.63
N PRO A 406 -33.40 13.88 19.55
CA PRO A 406 -32.07 14.34 19.83
C PRO A 406 -31.70 14.14 21.31
N VAL A 407 -30.53 13.54 21.55
CA VAL A 407 -29.95 13.43 22.90
C VAL A 407 -29.53 14.81 23.37
N ALA A 408 -29.80 15.14 24.65
CA ALA A 408 -29.34 16.38 25.25
C ALA A 408 -27.80 16.41 25.31
N ILE A 409 -27.18 17.48 24.82
CA ILE A 409 -25.72 17.68 24.77
C ILE A 409 -25.34 19.06 25.29
N GLY A 410 -24.12 19.18 25.81
CA GLY A 410 -23.56 20.45 26.30
C GLY A 410 -23.11 21.39 25.18
N GLU A 411 -23.03 22.69 25.46
CA GLU A 411 -22.59 23.71 24.49
C GLU A 411 -21.16 23.46 23.98
N ASP A 412 -20.34 22.76 24.72
CA ASP A 412 -18.95 22.47 24.43
C ASP A 412 -18.75 21.13 23.68
N THR A 413 -19.82 20.36 23.43
CA THR A 413 -19.74 19.06 22.78
C THR A 413 -19.07 19.13 21.40
N PHE A 414 -19.38 20.17 20.60
CA PHE A 414 -18.83 20.39 19.26
C PHE A 414 -18.05 21.70 19.15
N THR A 415 -17.42 22.17 20.22
CA THR A 415 -16.63 23.42 20.18
C THR A 415 -15.56 23.35 19.09
N GLY A 416 -15.48 24.37 18.25
CA GLY A 416 -14.55 24.46 17.10
C GLY A 416 -15.12 23.90 15.80
N LEU A 417 -16.34 23.34 15.79
CA LEU A 417 -17.02 22.90 14.59
C LEU A 417 -17.58 24.09 13.79
N ASP A 418 -17.42 24.09 12.47
CA ASP A 418 -18.11 24.99 11.57
C ASP A 418 -19.52 24.45 11.27
N TYR A 419 -20.52 24.90 12.05
CA TYR A 419 -21.90 24.44 11.91
C TYR A 419 -22.55 24.79 10.55
N ASP A 420 -22.02 25.81 9.86
CA ASP A 420 -22.53 26.21 8.53
C ASP A 420 -22.13 25.23 7.44
N LYS A 421 -20.95 24.60 7.60
CA LYS A 421 -20.41 23.64 6.65
C LYS A 421 -20.71 22.19 6.99
N CYS A 422 -21.12 21.91 8.23
CA CYS A 422 -21.41 20.57 8.68
C CYS A 422 -22.88 20.21 8.43
N GLU A 423 -23.12 19.18 7.66
CA GLU A 423 -24.43 18.63 7.41
C GLU A 423 -24.84 17.68 8.54
N LEU A 424 -26.02 17.92 9.15
CA LEU A 424 -26.61 17.03 10.13
C LEU A 424 -27.74 16.22 9.49
N LEU A 425 -27.52 14.93 9.30
CA LEU A 425 -28.52 13.97 8.82
C LEU A 425 -29.27 13.40 10.00
N VAL A 426 -30.59 13.41 9.93
CA VAL A 426 -31.47 12.88 10.99
C VAL A 426 -32.54 11.96 10.39
N PRO A 427 -33.17 11.08 11.18
CA PRO A 427 -34.27 10.24 10.69
C PRO A 427 -35.42 11.05 10.15
N GLU A 428 -36.20 10.48 9.22
CA GLU A 428 -37.38 11.13 8.63
C GLU A 428 -38.35 11.60 9.72
N GLY A 429 -38.79 12.86 9.61
CA GLY A 429 -39.69 13.51 10.55
C GLY A 429 -39.00 13.98 11.84
N SER A 430 -37.71 13.81 11.99
CA SER A 430 -36.97 14.22 13.19
C SER A 430 -36.34 15.63 13.08
N ALA A 431 -36.23 16.20 11.87
CA ALA A 431 -35.51 17.46 11.68
C ALA A 431 -36.02 18.59 12.55
N GLU A 432 -37.33 18.69 12.76
CA GLU A 432 -37.92 19.73 13.58
C GLU A 432 -37.54 19.59 15.07
N ALA A 433 -37.53 18.37 15.58
CA ALA A 433 -37.06 18.09 16.96
C ALA A 433 -35.59 18.51 17.15
N TYR A 434 -34.72 18.23 16.14
CA TYR A 434 -33.34 18.67 16.19
C TYR A 434 -33.17 20.19 16.05
N ARG A 435 -34.00 20.88 15.25
CA ARG A 435 -34.00 22.37 15.17
C ARG A 435 -34.43 23.04 16.46
N GLN A 436 -35.20 22.35 17.32
CA GLN A 436 -35.66 22.86 18.60
C GLN A 436 -34.74 22.44 19.77
N ALA A 437 -33.89 21.45 19.58
CA ALA A 437 -33.02 20.96 20.64
C ALA A 437 -31.77 21.84 20.80
N ALA A 438 -31.41 22.14 22.05
CA ALA A 438 -30.25 22.93 22.39
C ALA A 438 -28.97 22.34 21.76
N VAL A 439 -28.09 23.19 21.27
CA VAL A 439 -26.83 22.87 20.54
C VAL A 439 -27.07 22.26 19.18
N TRP A 440 -27.97 21.28 19.02
CA TRP A 440 -28.33 20.74 17.69
C TRP A 440 -28.93 21.77 16.78
N SER A 441 -29.64 22.75 17.32
CA SER A 441 -30.21 23.90 16.56
C SER A 441 -29.15 24.82 15.94
N ASN A 442 -27.87 24.69 16.32
CA ASN A 442 -26.78 25.46 15.72
C ASN A 442 -26.41 24.97 14.32
N PHE A 443 -26.81 23.74 13.95
CA PHE A 443 -26.58 23.25 12.58
C PHE A 443 -27.56 23.92 11.61
N ASN A 444 -27.03 24.70 10.66
CA ASN A 444 -27.85 25.35 9.65
C ASN A 444 -28.36 24.38 8.58
N ASN A 445 -27.71 23.23 8.42
CA ASN A 445 -28.09 22.25 7.41
C ASN A 445 -28.54 20.92 8.08
N ILE A 446 -29.78 20.95 8.63
CA ILE A 446 -30.43 19.75 9.20
C ILE A 446 -31.35 19.15 8.15
N THR A 447 -31.10 17.93 7.72
CA THR A 447 -31.87 17.25 6.67
C THR A 447 -32.40 15.90 7.12
N ASP A 448 -33.64 15.62 6.80
CA ASP A 448 -34.27 14.33 7.03
C ASP A 448 -33.79 13.30 5.98
N ILE A 449 -33.59 12.06 6.43
CA ILE A 449 -33.38 10.93 5.55
C ILE A 449 -34.63 10.04 5.57
N THR A 450 -35.21 9.77 4.40
CA THR A 450 -36.32 8.83 4.24
C THR A 450 -35.77 7.41 4.43
N VAL A 451 -36.23 6.70 5.44
CA VAL A 451 -35.85 5.31 5.72
C VAL A 451 -36.98 4.38 5.27
N VAL A 452 -36.68 3.44 4.41
CA VAL A 452 -37.61 2.39 3.97
C VAL A 452 -37.07 1.02 4.34
N VAL A 453 -37.86 0.25 5.09
CA VAL A 453 -37.56 -1.14 5.43
C VAL A 453 -38.37 -2.04 4.50
N THR A 454 -37.70 -2.88 3.74
CA THR A 454 -38.35 -3.85 2.83
C THR A 454 -38.25 -5.26 3.41
N ASP A 455 -39.38 -5.98 3.43
CA ASP A 455 -39.40 -7.40 3.82
C ASP A 455 -39.15 -8.32 2.63
N ASN A 456 -39.42 -7.84 1.42
CA ASN A 456 -39.24 -8.58 0.17
C ASN A 456 -38.73 -7.64 -0.94
N ALA A 457 -37.95 -8.19 -1.84
CA ALA A 457 -37.51 -7.48 -3.04
C ALA A 457 -38.68 -7.11 -3.95
N GLY A 458 -38.62 -5.94 -4.61
CA GLY A 458 -39.67 -5.43 -5.49
C GLY A 458 -40.73 -4.58 -4.81
N LEU A 459 -40.63 -4.33 -3.52
CA LEU A 459 -41.64 -3.58 -2.75
C LEU A 459 -41.33 -2.11 -2.55
N LEU A 460 -40.14 -1.64 -2.89
CA LEU A 460 -39.68 -0.28 -2.59
C LEU A 460 -40.59 0.80 -3.16
N GLN A 461 -41.03 0.65 -4.43
CA GLN A 461 -41.96 1.60 -5.07
C GLN A 461 -43.28 1.67 -4.30
N TYR A 462 -43.86 0.49 -3.96
CA TYR A 462 -45.11 0.42 -3.20
C TYR A 462 -44.99 1.10 -1.83
N MET A 463 -43.90 0.85 -1.13
CA MET A 463 -43.66 1.41 0.19
C MET A 463 -43.51 2.93 0.17
N ILE A 464 -42.89 3.48 -0.86
CA ILE A 464 -42.70 4.91 -1.03
C ILE A 464 -43.99 5.61 -1.51
N GLU A 465 -44.71 5.04 -2.47
CA GLU A 465 -45.84 5.67 -3.15
C GLU A 465 -47.21 5.34 -2.54
N LYS A 466 -47.33 4.46 -1.55
CA LYS A 466 -48.59 4.00 -0.97
C LYS A 466 -49.52 5.11 -0.50
N ASN A 467 -48.97 6.24 -0.07
CA ASN A 467 -49.72 7.39 0.42
C ASN A 467 -49.73 8.58 -0.57
N ASP A 468 -48.73 8.73 -1.42
CA ASP A 468 -48.58 9.80 -2.40
C ASP A 468 -47.74 9.30 -3.59
N LYS A 469 -48.38 9.13 -4.76
CA LYS A 469 -47.72 8.67 -5.99
C LYS A 469 -46.60 9.60 -6.46
N ASN A 470 -46.59 10.85 -6.04
CA ASN A 470 -45.56 11.85 -6.39
C ASN A 470 -44.47 11.96 -5.30
N TYR A 471 -44.56 11.20 -4.22
CA TYR A 471 -43.65 11.32 -3.09
C TYR A 471 -42.20 11.04 -3.50
N LYS A 472 -41.98 10.13 -4.46
CA LYS A 472 -40.64 9.84 -5.01
C LYS A 472 -39.86 11.06 -5.47
N ASN A 473 -40.55 12.09 -6.02
CA ASN A 473 -39.92 13.31 -6.54
C ASN A 473 -39.52 14.31 -5.43
N LYS A 474 -40.04 14.10 -4.21
CA LYS A 474 -39.71 14.89 -3.03
C LYS A 474 -38.50 14.37 -2.28
N ILE A 475 -38.19 13.06 -2.45
CA ILE A 475 -37.09 12.40 -1.74
C ILE A 475 -35.76 12.82 -2.38
N THR A 476 -34.93 13.46 -1.59
CA THR A 476 -33.55 13.80 -1.96
C THR A 476 -32.54 12.85 -1.30
N ARG A 477 -32.96 12.18 -0.21
CA ARG A 477 -32.13 11.27 0.58
C ARG A 477 -32.94 10.03 0.94
N LEU A 478 -32.40 8.88 0.62
CA LEU A 478 -33.04 7.58 0.84
C LEU A 478 -32.07 6.61 1.53
N LYS A 479 -32.55 5.98 2.60
CA LYS A 479 -31.95 4.79 3.16
C LYS A 479 -32.88 3.61 2.95
N VAL A 480 -32.32 2.49 2.46
CA VAL A 480 -33.07 1.24 2.28
C VAL A 480 -32.46 0.16 3.18
N ILE A 481 -33.31 -0.53 3.92
CA ILE A 481 -32.95 -1.65 4.80
C ILE A 481 -33.69 -2.90 4.32
N GLY A 482 -32.99 -4.03 4.21
CA GLY A 482 -33.57 -5.30 3.83
C GLY A 482 -33.39 -5.65 2.34
N PRO A 483 -34.14 -6.65 1.84
CA PRO A 483 -33.98 -7.18 0.49
C PRO A 483 -34.44 -6.19 -0.58
N ILE A 484 -33.59 -5.97 -1.61
CA ILE A 484 -33.91 -5.17 -2.81
C ILE A 484 -33.56 -5.95 -4.06
N GLY A 485 -34.45 -5.89 -5.06
CA GLY A 485 -34.30 -6.55 -6.35
C GLY A 485 -34.07 -5.57 -7.49
N ILE A 486 -33.97 -6.09 -8.71
CA ILE A 486 -33.66 -5.29 -9.88
C ILE A 486 -34.71 -4.19 -10.18
N TYR A 487 -35.98 -4.43 -9.87
CA TYR A 487 -37.05 -3.43 -10.04
C TYR A 487 -36.91 -2.30 -9.00
N ASP A 488 -36.47 -2.61 -7.77
CA ASP A 488 -36.21 -1.58 -6.76
C ASP A 488 -35.03 -0.72 -7.20
N ILE A 489 -33.99 -1.32 -7.78
CA ILE A 489 -32.85 -0.59 -8.38
C ILE A 489 -33.32 0.30 -9.53
N GLN A 490 -34.19 -0.20 -10.43
CA GLN A 490 -34.74 0.63 -11.50
C GLN A 490 -35.51 1.83 -10.94
N TYR A 491 -36.30 1.61 -9.90
CA TYR A 491 -37.03 2.69 -9.25
C TYR A 491 -36.09 3.72 -8.57
N ILE A 492 -35.03 3.27 -7.89
CA ILE A 492 -33.99 4.15 -7.35
C ILE A 492 -33.31 4.95 -8.48
N ARG A 493 -33.00 4.32 -9.62
CA ARG A 493 -32.44 5.01 -10.79
C ARG A 493 -33.35 6.10 -11.30
N GLU A 494 -34.66 5.84 -11.36
CA GLU A 494 -35.68 6.86 -11.75
C GLU A 494 -35.68 8.05 -10.79
N MET A 495 -35.63 7.77 -9.48
CA MET A 495 -35.49 8.79 -8.45
C MET A 495 -34.18 9.58 -8.57
N ALA A 496 -33.10 8.95 -9.04
CA ALA A 496 -31.78 9.55 -9.26
C ALA A 496 -31.60 10.19 -10.64
N GLY A 497 -32.66 10.26 -11.48
CA GLY A 497 -32.66 10.91 -12.77
C GLY A 497 -31.95 10.13 -13.86
N CYS A 498 -32.56 9.08 -14.40
CA CYS A 498 -32.05 8.30 -15.53
C CYS A 498 -32.85 8.49 -16.83
N TRP A 499 -32.30 8.03 -17.95
CA TRP A 499 -33.06 7.92 -19.20
C TRP A 499 -33.86 6.61 -19.18
N LEU A 500 -35.15 6.66 -19.49
CA LEU A 500 -36.08 5.55 -19.33
C LEU A 500 -36.30 4.70 -20.58
N GLU A 501 -36.32 5.32 -21.75
CA GLU A 501 -36.75 4.68 -22.99
C GLU A 501 -36.04 5.26 -24.22
N GLU A 502 -36.17 4.58 -25.35
CA GLU A 502 -35.75 5.08 -26.66
C GLU A 502 -36.40 6.44 -27.02
N SER A 503 -37.57 6.76 -26.45
CA SER A 503 -38.31 8.00 -26.69
C SER A 503 -37.61 9.29 -26.23
N GLY A 504 -36.47 9.22 -25.56
CA GLY A 504 -35.74 10.41 -25.10
C GLY A 504 -36.25 11.00 -23.78
N LYS A 505 -37.14 10.33 -23.07
CA LYS A 505 -37.69 10.78 -21.80
C LYS A 505 -36.69 10.55 -20.66
N LYS A 506 -36.38 11.64 -19.94
CA LYS A 506 -35.59 11.59 -18.71
C LYS A 506 -36.50 11.72 -17.49
N THR A 507 -36.18 11.02 -16.41
CA THR A 507 -36.93 11.17 -15.16
C THR A 507 -36.55 12.46 -14.44
N ASP A 508 -37.54 13.03 -13.68
CA ASP A 508 -37.39 14.27 -12.91
C ASP A 508 -37.03 13.99 -11.43
N GLY A 509 -36.53 12.81 -11.13
CA GLY A 509 -36.14 12.43 -9.78
C GLY A 509 -35.08 13.36 -9.17
N ASN A 510 -35.10 13.50 -7.84
CA ASN A 510 -34.23 14.41 -7.08
C ASN A 510 -33.33 13.71 -6.08
N LEU A 511 -33.24 12.38 -6.11
CA LEU A 511 -32.43 11.60 -5.21
C LEU A 511 -30.94 11.90 -5.41
N GLN A 512 -30.30 12.42 -4.38
CA GLN A 512 -28.89 12.81 -4.35
C GLN A 512 -28.05 11.92 -3.43
N TYR A 513 -28.66 11.41 -2.36
CA TYR A 513 -28.02 10.59 -1.36
C TYR A 513 -28.74 9.24 -1.25
N LEU A 514 -27.98 8.15 -1.30
CA LEU A 514 -28.47 6.78 -1.21
C LEU A 514 -27.64 5.98 -0.21
N ASP A 515 -28.28 5.48 0.84
CA ASP A 515 -27.70 4.60 1.84
C ASP A 515 -28.27 3.19 1.66
N LEU A 516 -27.42 2.27 1.22
CA LEU A 516 -27.71 0.85 1.04
C LEU A 516 -26.91 -0.03 2.02
N GLN A 517 -26.29 0.53 3.04
CA GLN A 517 -25.42 -0.22 3.96
C GLN A 517 -26.05 -1.48 4.49
N GLU A 518 -27.35 -1.41 4.86
CA GLU A 518 -28.13 -2.50 5.43
C GLU A 518 -29.06 -3.17 4.39
N ALA A 519 -28.96 -2.80 3.11
CA ALA A 519 -29.69 -3.41 2.05
C ALA A 519 -29.04 -4.74 1.61
N LYS A 520 -29.85 -5.69 1.14
CA LYS A 520 -29.39 -6.98 0.61
C LYS A 520 -29.90 -7.14 -0.82
N LEU A 521 -29.02 -7.24 -1.79
CA LEU A 521 -29.40 -7.50 -3.18
C LEU A 521 -29.95 -8.92 -3.32
N VAL A 522 -31.07 -9.04 -4.03
CA VAL A 522 -31.68 -10.31 -4.37
C VAL A 522 -31.57 -10.52 -5.88
N GLY A 523 -30.75 -11.50 -6.26
CA GLY A 523 -30.51 -11.83 -7.66
C GLY A 523 -31.76 -12.37 -8.39
N SER A 524 -31.83 -12.08 -9.68
CA SER A 524 -32.87 -12.57 -10.58
C SER A 524 -32.32 -12.69 -12.01
N ASP A 525 -32.99 -13.50 -12.83
CA ASP A 525 -32.68 -13.60 -14.27
C ASP A 525 -33.13 -12.38 -15.09
N ILE A 526 -33.73 -11.40 -14.45
CA ILE A 526 -34.26 -10.19 -15.07
C ILE A 526 -33.16 -9.14 -15.12
N SER A 527 -33.02 -8.47 -16.25
CA SER A 527 -32.16 -7.31 -16.44
C SER A 527 -32.94 -6.06 -16.81
N ILE A 528 -32.35 -4.90 -16.50
CA ILE A 528 -32.87 -3.59 -16.91
C ILE A 528 -31.96 -2.96 -17.96
N ASN A 529 -32.52 -2.17 -18.87
CA ASN A 529 -31.76 -1.47 -19.88
C ASN A 529 -31.21 -0.15 -19.32
N VAL A 530 -29.95 0.13 -19.63
CA VAL A 530 -29.31 1.43 -19.38
C VAL A 530 -29.25 2.19 -20.69
N TYR A 531 -29.95 3.32 -20.77
CA TYR A 531 -30.05 4.12 -21.99
C TYR A 531 -29.05 5.29 -21.96
N THR A 532 -28.54 5.64 -23.13
CA THR A 532 -27.77 6.85 -23.39
C THR A 532 -28.53 7.79 -24.32
N LYS A 533 -28.31 9.09 -24.16
CA LYS A 533 -28.93 10.12 -25.06
C LYS A 533 -28.34 9.95 -26.45
N GLY A 534 -29.22 10.03 -27.49
CA GLY A 534 -28.80 10.14 -28.88
C GLY A 534 -27.89 11.35 -29.09
N SER A 535 -26.91 11.22 -29.99
CA SER A 535 -25.86 12.22 -30.20
C SER A 535 -26.36 13.51 -30.85
N ASN A 536 -27.50 13.48 -31.57
CA ASN A 536 -28.08 14.63 -32.24
C ASN A 536 -29.51 14.96 -31.75
N GLN A 537 -29.97 16.22 -31.96
CA GLN A 537 -31.34 16.58 -31.67
C GLN A 537 -32.32 15.81 -32.60
N GLY A 538 -33.21 15.02 -31.98
CA GLY A 538 -34.18 14.20 -32.68
C GLY A 538 -33.81 12.73 -32.83
N GLU A 539 -32.62 12.30 -32.38
CA GLU A 539 -32.26 10.90 -32.31
C GLU A 539 -32.84 10.22 -31.05
N THR A 540 -33.26 8.97 -31.22
CA THR A 540 -33.76 8.14 -30.11
C THR A 540 -32.60 7.74 -29.17
N ASN A 541 -32.90 7.60 -27.89
CA ASN A 541 -31.96 7.01 -26.95
C ASN A 541 -31.63 5.57 -27.37
N THR A 542 -30.37 5.19 -27.19
CA THR A 542 -29.95 3.82 -27.49
C THR A 542 -29.68 3.06 -26.17
N ILE A 543 -29.90 1.73 -26.22
CA ILE A 543 -29.47 0.86 -25.12
C ILE A 543 -27.95 0.77 -25.16
N GLU A 544 -27.29 1.21 -24.10
CA GLU A 544 -25.83 1.16 -24.00
C GLU A 544 -25.36 -0.18 -23.41
N CYS A 545 -26.04 -0.62 -22.37
CA CYS A 545 -25.79 -1.91 -21.69
C CYS A 545 -27.03 -2.33 -20.90
N THR A 546 -26.97 -3.52 -20.34
CA THR A 546 -27.94 -4.01 -19.37
C THR A 546 -27.32 -4.04 -17.98
N ALA A 547 -28.15 -3.87 -16.93
CA ALA A 547 -27.77 -4.09 -15.55
C ALA A 547 -28.61 -5.23 -14.97
N LYS A 548 -27.99 -6.09 -14.18
CA LYS A 548 -28.58 -7.29 -13.60
C LYS A 548 -28.03 -7.48 -12.19
N ILE A 549 -28.80 -8.04 -11.29
CA ILE A 549 -28.30 -8.55 -10.01
C ILE A 549 -28.06 -10.05 -10.19
N GLU A 550 -26.82 -10.50 -10.07
CA GLU A 550 -26.49 -11.92 -10.19
C GLU A 550 -27.12 -12.74 -9.04
N PRO A 551 -27.35 -14.06 -9.21
CA PRO A 551 -28.08 -14.89 -8.25
C PRO A 551 -27.48 -14.88 -6.83
N ASP A 552 -26.19 -14.70 -6.69
CA ASP A 552 -25.51 -14.60 -5.39
C ASP A 552 -25.64 -13.23 -4.71
N GLY A 553 -26.19 -12.22 -5.44
CA GLY A 553 -26.35 -10.85 -4.94
C GLY A 553 -25.06 -10.09 -4.73
N ASN A 554 -23.93 -10.58 -5.24
CA ASN A 554 -22.59 -10.01 -4.97
C ASN A 554 -22.08 -9.09 -6.08
N ASP A 555 -22.79 -8.90 -7.18
CA ASP A 555 -22.37 -8.05 -8.28
C ASP A 555 -23.26 -6.81 -8.40
N PHE A 556 -22.62 -5.65 -8.43
CA PHE A 556 -23.24 -4.33 -8.56
C PHE A 556 -23.09 -3.75 -9.98
N SER A 557 -22.68 -4.54 -10.97
CA SER A 557 -22.30 -4.07 -12.30
C SER A 557 -23.41 -3.26 -12.98
N ASN A 558 -23.06 -2.07 -13.46
CA ASN A 558 -23.89 -1.10 -14.15
C ASN A 558 -25.12 -0.61 -13.41
N LEU A 559 -25.36 -0.98 -12.13
CA LEU A 559 -26.63 -0.71 -11.44
C LEU A 559 -26.94 0.81 -11.34
N PHE A 560 -25.93 1.66 -11.20
CA PHE A 560 -26.09 3.13 -11.11
C PHE A 560 -25.37 3.91 -12.22
N ARG A 561 -25.07 3.23 -13.32
CA ARG A 561 -24.47 3.85 -14.48
C ARG A 561 -25.40 4.94 -15.06
N LYS A 562 -24.84 6.12 -15.40
CA LYS A 562 -25.54 7.25 -16.03
C LYS A 562 -26.76 7.80 -15.29
N VAL A 563 -26.79 7.67 -13.95
CA VAL A 563 -27.73 8.45 -13.15
C VAL A 563 -27.22 9.90 -13.03
N SER A 564 -28.13 10.88 -13.03
CA SER A 564 -27.72 12.30 -13.20
C SER A 564 -27.80 13.17 -11.94
N LYS A 565 -28.31 12.62 -10.84
CA LYS A 565 -28.52 13.37 -9.60
C LYS A 565 -27.80 12.77 -8.40
N LEU A 566 -27.55 11.47 -8.45
CA LEU A 566 -26.95 10.72 -7.34
C LEU A 566 -25.48 11.10 -7.14
N ASN A 567 -25.19 11.82 -6.06
CA ASN A 567 -23.85 12.33 -5.77
C ASN A 567 -23.18 11.66 -4.56
N THR A 568 -23.98 11.02 -3.70
CA THR A 568 -23.45 10.30 -2.52
C THR A 568 -24.08 8.91 -2.41
N VAL A 569 -23.24 7.89 -2.22
CA VAL A 569 -23.70 6.52 -2.05
C VAL A 569 -22.94 5.84 -0.89
N ILE A 570 -23.66 5.12 -0.04
CA ILE A 570 -23.13 4.14 0.90
C ILE A 570 -23.49 2.76 0.37
N MET A 571 -22.48 1.98 0.04
CA MET A 571 -22.69 0.62 -0.53
C MET A 571 -23.08 -0.40 0.53
N PRO A 572 -23.74 -1.51 0.15
CA PRO A 572 -24.07 -2.61 1.07
C PRO A 572 -22.80 -3.20 1.71
N GLU A 573 -22.82 -3.42 3.03
CA GLU A 573 -21.64 -3.80 3.82
C GLU A 573 -21.11 -5.21 3.50
N TYR A 574 -21.97 -6.11 3.01
CA TYR A 574 -21.59 -7.48 2.70
C TYR A 574 -20.88 -7.65 1.35
N LEU A 575 -20.88 -6.65 0.48
CA LEU A 575 -20.31 -6.74 -0.86
C LEU A 575 -18.78 -6.89 -0.82
N THR A 576 -18.30 -7.75 -1.69
CA THR A 576 -16.86 -7.99 -1.89
C THR A 576 -16.31 -7.36 -3.17
N THR A 577 -17.19 -6.93 -4.09
CA THR A 577 -16.83 -6.21 -5.32
C THR A 577 -17.76 -5.05 -5.58
N THR A 578 -17.24 -3.98 -6.21
CA THR A 578 -18.09 -2.88 -6.69
C THR A 578 -18.84 -3.24 -7.97
N GLY A 579 -18.44 -4.29 -8.69
CA GLY A 579 -18.93 -4.55 -10.04
C GLY A 579 -18.35 -3.60 -11.10
N SER A 580 -18.55 -3.97 -12.38
CA SER A 580 -18.05 -3.19 -13.52
C SER A 580 -19.02 -2.09 -13.90
N GLY A 581 -18.51 -0.88 -14.21
CA GLY A 581 -19.30 0.25 -14.70
C GLY A 581 -20.38 0.77 -13.74
N THR A 582 -20.32 0.40 -12.46
CA THR A 582 -21.39 0.63 -11.50
C THR A 582 -21.85 2.08 -11.43
N PHE A 583 -20.92 3.01 -11.32
CA PHE A 583 -21.18 4.45 -11.25
C PHE A 583 -20.69 5.21 -12.48
N MET A 584 -20.40 4.49 -13.55
CA MET A 584 -19.84 5.10 -14.76
C MET A 584 -20.74 6.25 -15.26
N ASP A 585 -20.13 7.40 -15.56
CA ASP A 585 -20.79 8.63 -16.03
C ASP A 585 -21.88 9.15 -15.05
N SER A 586 -21.74 8.90 -13.74
CA SER A 586 -22.59 9.48 -12.71
C SER A 586 -21.92 10.69 -12.04
N PRO A 587 -22.69 11.66 -11.46
CA PRO A 587 -22.14 12.84 -10.82
C PRO A 587 -21.62 12.53 -9.39
N LEU A 588 -21.23 11.28 -9.14
CA LEU A 588 -20.79 10.82 -7.83
C LEU A 588 -19.65 11.69 -7.31
N SER A 589 -19.79 12.22 -6.10
CA SER A 589 -18.79 13.05 -5.43
C SER A 589 -18.31 12.44 -4.12
N SER A 590 -19.07 11.51 -3.55
CA SER A 590 -18.75 10.83 -2.31
C SER A 590 -19.26 9.39 -2.33
N ILE A 591 -18.45 8.44 -1.87
CA ILE A 591 -18.83 7.05 -1.75
C ILE A 591 -18.23 6.44 -0.48
N THR A 592 -19.03 5.63 0.19
CA THR A 592 -18.53 4.74 1.27
C THR A 592 -18.51 3.31 0.72
N LEU A 593 -17.31 2.77 0.61
CA LEU A 593 -17.06 1.39 0.18
C LEU A 593 -17.18 0.41 1.36
N PRO A 594 -17.69 -0.82 1.15
CA PRO A 594 -17.78 -1.83 2.21
C PRO A 594 -16.40 -2.27 2.70
N LYS A 595 -16.25 -2.49 4.01
CA LYS A 595 -14.97 -2.88 4.63
C LYS A 595 -14.41 -4.21 4.09
N ASN A 596 -15.29 -5.12 3.67
CA ASN A 596 -14.93 -6.44 3.14
C ASN A 596 -14.66 -6.44 1.64
N LEU A 597 -14.56 -5.25 1.01
CA LEU A 597 -14.30 -5.13 -0.41
C LEU A 597 -12.93 -5.73 -0.76
N THR A 598 -12.90 -6.63 -1.72
CA THR A 598 -11.67 -7.27 -2.24
C THR A 598 -11.32 -6.81 -3.64
N SER A 599 -12.30 -6.29 -4.39
CA SER A 599 -12.07 -5.83 -5.76
C SER A 599 -12.92 -4.61 -6.15
N ILE A 600 -12.36 -3.76 -7.00
CA ILE A 600 -13.05 -2.68 -7.70
C ILE A 600 -13.13 -3.06 -9.18
N GLY A 601 -14.34 -3.09 -9.74
CA GLY A 601 -14.55 -3.55 -11.12
C GLY A 601 -14.05 -2.59 -12.20
N ASN A 602 -14.00 -3.08 -13.45
CA ASN A 602 -13.62 -2.26 -14.60
C ASN A 602 -14.55 -1.05 -14.74
N ASN A 603 -13.99 0.13 -15.00
CA ASN A 603 -14.76 1.37 -15.20
C ASN A 603 -15.75 1.71 -14.06
N ALA A 604 -15.57 1.19 -12.85
CA ALA A 604 -16.53 1.32 -11.76
C ALA A 604 -16.90 2.79 -11.47
N PHE A 605 -15.92 3.70 -11.54
CA PHE A 605 -16.07 5.13 -11.31
C PHE A 605 -15.69 5.98 -12.54
N ASN A 606 -15.57 5.36 -13.74
CA ASN A 606 -15.20 6.09 -14.94
C ASN A 606 -16.19 7.24 -15.20
N GLY A 607 -15.68 8.46 -15.40
CA GLY A 607 -16.47 9.65 -15.63
C GLY A 607 -17.15 10.25 -14.39
N CYS A 608 -16.83 9.76 -13.18
CA CYS A 608 -17.29 10.38 -11.92
C CYS A 608 -16.50 11.68 -11.65
N SER A 609 -16.76 12.71 -12.43
CA SER A 609 -16.02 13.98 -12.37
C SER A 609 -16.22 14.76 -11.06
N GLY A 610 -17.19 14.39 -10.23
CA GLY A 610 -17.40 14.93 -8.89
C GLY A 610 -16.48 14.31 -7.83
N LEU A 611 -15.95 13.09 -8.08
CA LEU A 611 -15.21 12.30 -7.10
C LEU A 611 -13.79 12.85 -6.92
N ARG A 612 -13.55 13.50 -5.78
CA ARG A 612 -12.27 14.17 -5.45
C ARG A 612 -11.42 13.42 -4.45
N ASP A 613 -12.05 12.53 -3.72
CA ASP A 613 -11.45 11.78 -2.64
C ASP A 613 -12.16 10.42 -2.53
N ILE A 614 -11.43 9.36 -2.26
CA ILE A 614 -11.97 8.02 -2.06
C ILE A 614 -11.09 7.24 -1.09
N SER A 615 -11.70 6.64 -0.08
CA SER A 615 -11.02 5.72 0.84
C SER A 615 -11.18 4.29 0.34
N ILE A 616 -10.08 3.67 -0.05
CA ILE A 616 -10.08 2.27 -0.51
C ILE A 616 -9.79 1.35 0.69
N PRO A 617 -10.67 0.38 1.00
CA PRO A 617 -10.43 -0.59 2.06
C PRO A 617 -9.12 -1.36 1.86
N SER A 618 -8.40 -1.63 2.96
CA SER A 618 -7.10 -2.31 2.92
C SER A 618 -7.16 -3.76 2.39
N GLY A 619 -8.35 -4.38 2.40
CA GLY A 619 -8.60 -5.71 1.83
C GLY A 619 -8.67 -5.77 0.30
N VAL A 620 -8.66 -4.63 -0.40
CA VAL A 620 -8.73 -4.59 -1.87
C VAL A 620 -7.43 -5.11 -2.46
N THR A 621 -7.55 -6.17 -3.29
CA THR A 621 -6.43 -6.84 -3.95
C THR A 621 -6.36 -6.54 -5.45
N SER A 622 -7.46 -6.05 -6.05
CA SER A 622 -7.51 -5.71 -7.48
C SER A 622 -8.39 -4.50 -7.77
N ILE A 623 -7.92 -3.68 -8.71
CA ILE A 623 -8.64 -2.51 -9.23
C ILE A 623 -8.66 -2.64 -10.76
N GLY A 624 -9.86 -2.63 -11.33
CA GLY A 624 -10.08 -2.92 -12.74
C GLY A 624 -9.65 -1.81 -13.70
N LYS A 625 -9.55 -2.15 -14.98
CA LYS A 625 -9.24 -1.23 -16.08
C LYS A 625 -10.15 -0.01 -16.06
N GLY A 626 -9.55 1.19 -16.17
CA GLY A 626 -10.30 2.45 -16.25
C GLY A 626 -11.11 2.80 -15.00
N ALA A 627 -10.87 2.15 -13.86
CA ALA A 627 -11.71 2.28 -12.68
C ALA A 627 -11.93 3.72 -12.22
N PHE A 628 -10.92 4.59 -12.32
CA PHE A 628 -10.97 6.02 -11.94
C PHE A 628 -10.74 6.96 -13.12
N LYS A 629 -10.91 6.48 -14.34
CA LYS A 629 -10.78 7.28 -15.55
C LYS A 629 -11.70 8.48 -15.50
N GLY A 630 -11.19 9.69 -15.76
CA GLY A 630 -11.98 10.93 -15.78
C GLY A 630 -12.50 11.40 -14.43
N CYS A 631 -11.98 10.86 -13.31
CA CYS A 631 -12.27 11.35 -11.97
C CYS A 631 -11.49 12.64 -11.64
N SER A 632 -11.93 13.36 -10.60
CA SER A 632 -11.24 14.56 -10.10
C SER A 632 -10.38 14.30 -8.84
N LEU A 633 -9.96 13.05 -8.64
CA LEU A 633 -9.08 12.68 -7.51
C LEU A 633 -7.81 13.55 -7.54
N LYS A 634 -7.40 14.06 -6.38
CA LYS A 634 -6.18 14.85 -6.22
C LYS A 634 -5.00 14.01 -5.76
N GLU A 635 -5.28 13.11 -4.84
CA GLU A 635 -4.30 12.21 -4.25
C GLU A 635 -4.87 10.79 -4.24
N PHE A 636 -4.01 9.81 -4.34
CA PHE A 636 -4.40 8.41 -4.25
C PHE A 636 -3.31 7.58 -3.58
N THR A 637 -3.69 6.79 -2.59
CA THR A 637 -2.81 5.80 -1.98
C THR A 637 -3.16 4.43 -2.52
N LEU A 638 -2.24 3.79 -3.23
CA LEU A 638 -2.43 2.45 -3.75
C LEU A 638 -2.43 1.44 -2.58
N PRO A 639 -3.50 0.63 -2.42
CA PRO A 639 -3.53 -0.39 -1.36
C PRO A 639 -2.37 -1.38 -1.50
N LYS A 640 -1.75 -1.76 -0.38
CA LYS A 640 -0.56 -2.65 -0.36
C LYS A 640 -0.77 -4.01 -1.04
N GLN A 641 -2.01 -4.46 -1.13
CA GLN A 641 -2.37 -5.75 -1.75
C GLN A 641 -2.56 -5.64 -3.27
N VAL A 642 -2.67 -4.42 -3.82
CA VAL A 642 -2.83 -4.18 -5.26
C VAL A 642 -1.45 -4.16 -5.89
N THR A 643 -1.14 -5.16 -6.69
CA THR A 643 0.20 -5.31 -7.32
C THR A 643 0.27 -4.81 -8.75
N GLU A 644 -0.83 -4.33 -9.30
CA GLU A 644 -0.93 -3.85 -10.66
C GLU A 644 -1.76 -2.56 -10.74
N ILE A 645 -1.24 -1.55 -11.43
CA ILE A 645 -2.04 -0.45 -11.94
C ILE A 645 -2.47 -0.84 -13.35
N THR A 646 -3.76 -1.11 -13.51
CA THR A 646 -4.33 -1.61 -14.76
C THR A 646 -4.39 -0.54 -15.85
N ASP A 647 -4.64 -0.96 -17.11
CA ASP A 647 -4.78 -0.02 -18.23
C ASP A 647 -5.80 1.07 -17.92
N GLU A 648 -5.50 2.29 -18.32
CA GLU A 648 -6.38 3.45 -18.25
C GLU A 648 -6.87 3.80 -16.84
N MET A 649 -6.33 3.19 -15.76
CA MET A 649 -6.89 3.31 -14.40
C MET A 649 -7.14 4.76 -13.99
N PHE A 650 -6.21 5.66 -14.27
CA PHE A 650 -6.29 7.10 -13.95
C PHE A 650 -6.24 7.99 -15.19
N TRP A 651 -6.60 7.44 -16.37
CA TRP A 651 -6.60 8.24 -17.60
C TRP A 651 -7.51 9.46 -17.46
N ASN A 652 -6.98 10.64 -17.81
CA ASN A 652 -7.69 11.94 -17.70
C ASN A 652 -8.20 12.21 -16.27
N CYS A 653 -7.49 11.71 -15.25
CA CYS A 653 -7.77 11.98 -13.84
C CYS A 653 -6.98 13.22 -13.39
N SER A 654 -7.58 14.05 -12.52
CA SER A 654 -6.92 15.27 -11.99
C SER A 654 -5.85 14.96 -10.92
N LEU A 655 -5.33 13.73 -10.91
CA LEU A 655 -4.41 13.21 -9.91
C LEU A 655 -3.09 13.98 -9.91
N GLN A 656 -2.74 14.60 -8.78
CA GLN A 656 -1.51 15.37 -8.57
C GLN A 656 -0.43 14.54 -7.89
N HIS A 657 -0.82 13.69 -6.95
CA HIS A 657 0.09 12.82 -6.21
C HIS A 657 -0.44 11.39 -6.12
N ILE A 658 0.44 10.42 -6.26
CA ILE A 658 0.13 9.01 -6.03
C ILE A 658 1.21 8.38 -5.16
N TYR A 659 0.77 7.63 -4.14
CA TYR A 659 1.66 6.89 -3.26
C TYR A 659 1.73 5.43 -3.68
N LEU A 660 2.83 5.05 -4.34
CA LEU A 660 3.13 3.69 -4.78
C LEU A 660 3.94 2.96 -3.70
N HIS A 661 3.76 1.66 -3.59
CA HIS A 661 4.47 0.82 -2.63
C HIS A 661 5.40 -0.20 -3.32
N ASP A 662 6.37 -0.74 -2.59
CA ASP A 662 7.38 -1.67 -3.11
C ASP A 662 6.84 -3.08 -3.49
N GLY A 663 5.53 -3.30 -3.42
CA GLY A 663 4.86 -4.50 -3.92
C GLY A 663 4.28 -4.38 -5.32
N LEU A 664 4.28 -3.16 -5.90
CA LEU A 664 3.74 -2.91 -7.24
C LEU A 664 4.61 -3.60 -8.30
N LYS A 665 4.02 -4.35 -9.22
CA LYS A 665 4.72 -5.13 -10.25
C LYS A 665 4.57 -4.58 -11.66
N SER A 666 3.44 -3.95 -11.96
CA SER A 666 3.17 -3.45 -13.31
C SER A 666 2.33 -2.17 -13.32
N ILE A 667 2.56 -1.36 -14.34
CA ILE A 667 1.78 -0.17 -14.67
C ILE A 667 1.32 -0.34 -16.11
N GLY A 668 0.00 -0.35 -16.33
CA GLY A 668 -0.63 -0.65 -17.61
C GLY A 668 -0.58 0.49 -18.63
N ASN A 669 -1.09 0.22 -19.83
CA ASN A 669 -1.16 1.18 -20.91
C ASN A 669 -2.08 2.35 -20.55
N TYR A 670 -1.69 3.59 -20.90
CA TYR A 670 -2.45 4.81 -20.63
C TYR A 670 -2.80 5.03 -19.16
N ALA A 671 -2.13 4.34 -18.21
CA ALA A 671 -2.54 4.30 -16.81
C ALA A 671 -2.66 5.69 -16.18
N PHE A 672 -1.79 6.62 -16.51
CA PHE A 672 -1.76 8.01 -16.03
C PHE A 672 -1.83 9.03 -17.18
N ALA A 673 -2.21 8.60 -18.39
CA ALA A 673 -2.25 9.51 -19.52
C ALA A 673 -3.20 10.69 -19.25
N ASN A 674 -2.79 11.90 -19.62
CA ASN A 674 -3.50 13.16 -19.35
C ASN A 674 -3.79 13.39 -17.85
N SER A 675 -2.93 12.90 -16.96
CA SER A 675 -3.04 13.18 -15.53
C SER A 675 -2.42 14.52 -15.16
N ALA A 676 -2.72 15.01 -13.95
CA ALA A 676 -2.13 16.23 -13.41
C ALA A 676 -0.92 15.96 -12.48
N LEU A 677 -0.33 14.75 -12.55
CA LEU A 677 0.84 14.38 -11.74
C LEU A 677 1.96 15.41 -11.91
N THR A 678 2.56 15.81 -10.79
CA THR A 678 3.71 16.73 -10.77
C THR A 678 5.04 15.98 -10.68
N GLU A 679 5.03 14.83 -10.03
CA GLU A 679 6.19 13.96 -9.89
C GLU A 679 5.75 12.50 -9.84
N ILE A 680 6.66 11.59 -10.19
CA ILE A 680 6.45 10.15 -10.05
C ILE A 680 7.75 9.43 -9.70
N THR A 681 7.69 8.58 -8.69
CA THR A 681 8.75 7.60 -8.41
C THR A 681 8.20 6.20 -8.61
N ILE A 682 8.72 5.50 -9.62
CA ILE A 682 8.37 4.12 -9.93
C ILE A 682 9.25 3.20 -9.07
N PRO A 683 8.65 2.39 -8.19
CA PRO A 683 9.39 1.53 -7.26
C PRO A 683 10.26 0.48 -7.96
N ASN A 684 11.28 0.01 -7.25
CA ASN A 684 12.19 -1.03 -7.76
C ASN A 684 11.49 -2.37 -8.08
N SER A 685 10.34 -2.63 -7.49
CA SER A 685 9.54 -3.85 -7.70
C SER A 685 8.81 -3.90 -9.05
N VAL A 686 8.69 -2.76 -9.76
CA VAL A 686 7.97 -2.68 -11.04
C VAL A 686 8.78 -3.33 -12.15
N MET A 687 8.16 -4.25 -12.86
CA MET A 687 8.78 -5.04 -13.93
C MET A 687 8.31 -4.63 -15.32
N TYR A 688 7.20 -3.90 -15.39
CA TYR A 688 6.58 -3.50 -16.64
C TYR A 688 5.93 -2.13 -16.55
N ILE A 689 6.15 -1.30 -17.58
CA ILE A 689 5.47 -0.03 -17.82
C ILE A 689 4.82 -0.14 -19.19
N GLY A 690 3.56 0.26 -19.30
CA GLY A 690 2.78 0.19 -20.54
C GLY A 690 3.02 1.36 -21.49
N GLU A 691 2.59 1.19 -22.73
CA GLU A 691 2.61 2.25 -23.74
C GLU A 691 1.71 3.43 -23.34
N ASN A 692 2.12 4.64 -23.72
CA ASN A 692 1.39 5.88 -23.42
C ASN A 692 1.11 6.11 -21.93
N CYS A 693 1.84 5.47 -21.04
CA CYS A 693 1.52 5.41 -19.62
C CYS A 693 1.36 6.78 -18.97
N PHE A 694 2.21 7.77 -19.32
CA PHE A 694 2.17 9.15 -18.84
C PHE A 694 1.89 10.16 -19.97
N SER A 695 1.51 9.70 -21.15
CA SER A 695 1.30 10.58 -22.32
C SER A 695 0.34 11.72 -22.00
N GLY A 696 0.70 12.96 -22.37
CA GLY A 696 -0.12 14.14 -22.11
C GLY A 696 -0.19 14.60 -20.64
N SER A 697 0.68 14.09 -19.75
CA SER A 697 0.76 14.56 -18.37
C SER A 697 1.56 15.87 -18.31
N TYR A 698 0.90 16.97 -18.68
CA TYR A 698 1.54 18.28 -18.90
C TYR A 698 2.17 18.92 -17.66
N CYS A 699 1.78 18.45 -16.45
CA CYS A 699 2.28 18.96 -15.17
C CYS A 699 3.46 18.15 -14.63
N LEU A 700 3.80 17.01 -15.24
CA LEU A 700 4.85 16.12 -14.75
C LEU A 700 6.21 16.79 -14.92
N GLU A 701 6.87 17.16 -13.80
CA GLU A 701 8.15 17.87 -13.76
C GLU A 701 9.32 16.89 -13.57
N GLU A 702 9.13 15.85 -12.78
CA GLU A 702 10.17 14.89 -12.43
C GLU A 702 9.65 13.44 -12.48
N ALA A 703 10.47 12.54 -13.07
CA ALA A 703 10.20 11.11 -13.09
C ALA A 703 11.44 10.31 -12.67
N VAL A 704 11.29 9.44 -11.68
CA VAL A 704 12.33 8.53 -11.21
C VAL A 704 11.89 7.10 -11.45
N ILE A 705 12.64 6.36 -12.29
CA ILE A 705 12.41 4.94 -12.52
C ILE A 705 13.48 4.17 -11.78
N SER A 706 13.14 3.70 -10.55
CA SER A 706 14.10 3.02 -9.68
C SER A 706 14.31 1.55 -10.04
N SER A 707 13.48 0.99 -10.91
CA SER A 707 13.45 -0.45 -11.20
C SER A 707 14.58 -0.88 -12.12
N ASP A 708 15.38 -1.83 -11.64
CA ASP A 708 16.41 -2.51 -12.44
C ASP A 708 15.84 -3.59 -13.39
N TYR A 709 14.54 -3.91 -13.28
CA TYR A 709 13.87 -4.89 -14.14
C TYR A 709 13.34 -4.31 -15.46
N ILE A 710 13.25 -2.97 -15.54
CA ILE A 710 12.76 -2.30 -16.73
C ILE A 710 13.89 -2.18 -17.75
N ALA A 711 13.80 -2.98 -18.81
CA ALA A 711 14.75 -2.97 -19.91
C ALA A 711 14.32 -2.06 -21.07
N GLU A 712 13.08 -1.59 -21.07
CA GLU A 712 12.52 -0.75 -22.15
C GLU A 712 11.67 0.38 -21.59
N ILE A 713 11.85 1.61 -22.10
CA ILE A 713 10.86 2.67 -22.04
C ILE A 713 9.92 2.46 -23.20
N PRO A 714 8.62 2.20 -22.98
CA PRO A 714 7.68 1.86 -24.04
C PRO A 714 7.41 3.01 -25.00
N ASN A 715 6.75 2.69 -26.12
CA ASN A 715 6.32 3.67 -27.09
C ASN A 715 5.42 4.72 -26.44
N GLU A 716 5.69 5.99 -26.75
CA GLU A 716 4.90 7.15 -26.30
C GLU A 716 4.74 7.27 -24.76
N ALA A 717 5.58 6.55 -23.97
CA ALA A 717 5.40 6.48 -22.51
C ALA A 717 5.34 7.83 -21.83
N PHE A 718 6.13 8.81 -22.27
CA PHE A 718 6.18 10.19 -21.75
C PHE A 718 5.91 11.22 -22.85
N ALA A 719 5.17 10.84 -23.90
CA ALA A 719 4.82 11.76 -24.98
C ALA A 719 4.07 12.99 -24.43
N ASP A 720 4.42 14.18 -24.92
CA ASP A 720 3.81 15.45 -24.55
C ASP A 720 3.84 15.79 -23.05
N CYS A 721 4.78 15.23 -22.26
CA CYS A 721 5.02 15.64 -20.89
C CYS A 721 5.81 16.97 -20.87
N ASN A 722 5.14 18.07 -21.18
CA ASN A 722 5.77 19.34 -21.50
C ASN A 722 6.54 20.02 -20.33
N ALA A 723 6.18 19.68 -19.08
CA ALA A 723 6.88 20.20 -17.90
C ALA A 723 8.09 19.33 -17.49
N LEU A 724 8.21 18.11 -18.02
CA LEU A 724 9.22 17.13 -17.61
C LEU A 724 10.64 17.66 -17.92
N HIS A 725 11.36 18.02 -16.85
CA HIS A 725 12.73 18.52 -16.97
C HIS A 725 13.78 17.54 -16.46
N THR A 726 13.41 16.60 -15.57
CA THR A 726 14.32 15.60 -15.00
C THR A 726 13.71 14.21 -15.14
N ILE A 727 14.49 13.28 -15.71
CA ILE A 727 14.16 11.86 -15.67
C ILE A 727 15.37 11.04 -15.27
N LYS A 728 15.18 10.17 -14.28
CA LYS A 728 16.16 9.14 -13.93
C LYS A 728 15.77 7.83 -14.57
N LEU A 729 16.55 7.44 -15.61
CA LEU A 729 16.34 6.19 -16.34
C LEU A 729 17.00 4.99 -15.62
N PRO A 730 16.42 3.76 -15.75
CA PRO A 730 16.98 2.55 -15.14
C PRO A 730 18.38 2.22 -15.68
N ALA A 731 19.28 1.77 -14.81
CA ALA A 731 20.64 1.39 -15.22
C ALA A 731 20.69 0.19 -16.18
N ASN A 732 19.68 -0.67 -16.15
CA ASN A 732 19.56 -1.86 -17.01
C ASN A 732 18.76 -1.63 -18.30
N LEU A 733 18.41 -0.38 -18.60
CA LEU A 733 17.67 -0.03 -19.81
C LEU A 733 18.44 -0.44 -21.08
N GLU A 734 17.80 -1.15 -21.99
CA GLU A 734 18.35 -1.61 -23.26
C GLU A 734 17.73 -0.90 -24.47
N ARG A 735 16.47 -0.43 -24.33
CA ARG A 735 15.72 0.20 -25.43
C ARG A 735 14.91 1.39 -24.95
N ILE A 736 14.85 2.43 -25.79
CA ILE A 736 13.91 3.55 -25.68
C ILE A 736 12.96 3.42 -26.87
N GLY A 737 11.66 3.34 -26.64
CA GLY A 737 10.63 3.10 -27.63
C GLY A 737 10.39 4.27 -28.59
N GLU A 738 9.57 4.03 -29.61
CA GLU A 738 9.15 5.02 -30.58
C GLU A 738 8.37 6.15 -29.88
N ARG A 739 8.71 7.41 -30.18
CA ARG A 739 8.07 8.61 -29.64
C ARG A 739 8.02 8.67 -28.11
N ALA A 740 8.88 7.92 -27.42
CA ALA A 740 8.83 7.77 -25.97
C ALA A 740 8.82 9.11 -25.20
N PHE A 741 9.51 10.12 -25.73
CA PHE A 741 9.63 11.48 -25.17
C PHE A 741 9.28 12.57 -26.19
N ILE A 742 8.47 12.25 -27.19
CA ILE A 742 8.04 13.26 -28.19
C ILE A 742 7.39 14.45 -27.44
N GLY A 743 7.73 15.68 -27.84
CA GLY A 743 7.13 16.89 -27.27
C GLY A 743 7.55 17.23 -25.82
N THR A 744 8.53 16.56 -25.25
CA THR A 744 9.04 16.89 -23.89
C THR A 744 10.06 18.04 -23.95
N TRP A 745 9.58 19.24 -24.12
CA TRP A 745 10.42 20.40 -24.46
C TRP A 745 11.46 20.78 -23.40
N ARG A 746 11.17 20.52 -22.12
CA ARG A 746 12.04 20.85 -20.99
C ARG A 746 12.98 19.74 -20.55
N LEU A 747 12.91 18.58 -21.20
CA LEU A 747 13.72 17.44 -20.78
C LEU A 747 15.23 17.77 -20.81
N GLY A 748 15.94 17.45 -19.73
CA GLY A 748 17.38 17.69 -19.60
C GLY A 748 17.77 19.14 -19.29
N THR A 749 16.84 20.06 -19.05
CA THR A 749 17.17 21.49 -18.78
C THR A 749 17.84 21.73 -17.44
N LYS A 750 17.65 20.84 -16.46
CA LYS A 750 18.30 20.98 -15.14
C LYS A 750 19.63 20.23 -15.03
N GLU A 751 19.67 18.97 -15.47
CA GLU A 751 20.80 18.07 -15.20
C GLU A 751 21.39 17.44 -16.48
N GLY A 752 20.91 17.85 -17.66
CA GLY A 752 21.21 17.16 -18.92
C GLY A 752 20.41 15.86 -19.05
N LEU A 753 20.67 15.11 -20.13
CA LEU A 753 20.08 13.80 -20.37
C LEU A 753 21.17 12.75 -20.55
N THR A 754 21.28 11.82 -19.63
CA THR A 754 22.19 10.67 -19.74
C THR A 754 21.43 9.43 -20.16
N ILE A 755 21.75 8.91 -21.35
CA ILE A 755 21.24 7.62 -21.81
C ILE A 755 22.09 6.52 -21.14
N PRO A 756 21.46 5.55 -20.46
CA PRO A 756 22.17 4.52 -19.72
C PRO A 756 23.09 3.67 -20.61
N SER A 757 24.18 3.16 -20.02
CA SER A 757 25.27 2.50 -20.73
C SER A 757 24.93 1.16 -21.39
N LYS A 758 23.75 0.61 -21.13
CA LYS A 758 23.26 -0.63 -21.76
C LYS A 758 22.30 -0.41 -22.92
N VAL A 759 21.85 0.84 -23.16
CA VAL A 759 20.92 1.14 -24.24
C VAL A 759 21.59 0.87 -25.59
N ARG A 760 20.92 0.06 -26.39
CA ARG A 760 21.36 -0.34 -27.73
C ARG A 760 20.54 0.32 -28.83
N GLU A 761 19.30 0.65 -28.55
CA GLU A 761 18.36 1.16 -29.53
C GLU A 761 17.55 2.34 -28.97
N ILE A 762 17.46 3.40 -29.78
CA ILE A 762 16.55 4.52 -29.55
C ILE A 762 15.60 4.57 -30.74
N GLY A 763 14.30 4.40 -30.49
CA GLY A 763 13.25 4.29 -31.50
C GLY A 763 13.04 5.58 -32.29
N ALA A 764 12.26 5.47 -33.35
CA ALA A 764 11.96 6.59 -34.25
C ALA A 764 11.25 7.71 -33.47
N GLU A 765 11.64 8.96 -33.73
CA GLU A 765 11.06 10.15 -33.13
C GLU A 765 11.05 10.16 -31.58
N ALA A 766 11.88 9.32 -30.92
CA ALA A 766 11.86 9.17 -29.47
C ALA A 766 12.01 10.49 -28.72
N PHE A 767 12.78 11.43 -29.24
CA PHE A 767 12.99 12.78 -28.72
C PHE A 767 12.58 13.86 -29.75
N TYR A 768 11.64 13.57 -30.64
CA TYR A 768 11.15 14.52 -31.61
C TYR A 768 10.58 15.76 -30.93
N LYS A 769 11.05 16.94 -31.38
CA LYS A 769 10.68 18.24 -30.78
C LYS A 769 10.84 18.26 -29.26
N SER A 770 11.94 17.69 -28.75
CA SER A 770 12.28 17.65 -27.32
C SER A 770 13.61 18.35 -27.10
N LEU A 771 14.04 18.46 -25.83
CA LEU A 771 15.39 18.90 -25.47
C LEU A 771 15.76 20.32 -25.96
N PHE A 772 14.79 21.25 -26.06
CA PHE A 772 15.05 22.57 -26.66
C PHE A 772 16.09 23.42 -25.94
N ASP A 773 16.24 23.23 -24.63
CA ASP A 773 17.23 23.92 -23.80
C ASP A 773 18.12 22.92 -23.05
N ALA A 774 18.18 21.66 -23.53
CA ALA A 774 19.00 20.64 -22.91
C ALA A 774 20.49 21.05 -22.97
N VAL A 775 21.13 20.98 -21.83
CA VAL A 775 22.54 21.40 -21.70
C VAL A 775 23.44 20.35 -22.33
N ASP A 776 23.34 19.11 -21.92
CA ASP A 776 24.19 18.01 -22.35
C ASP A 776 23.38 16.72 -22.60
N ILE A 777 23.69 16.02 -23.69
CA ILE A 777 23.19 14.68 -23.98
C ILE A 777 24.37 13.72 -23.98
N VAL A 778 24.23 12.60 -23.27
CA VAL A 778 25.22 11.52 -23.24
C VAL A 778 24.70 10.32 -24.01
N LEU A 779 25.39 9.96 -25.10
CA LEU A 779 25.13 8.79 -25.93
C LEU A 779 26.15 7.68 -25.60
N PRO A 780 25.71 6.52 -25.11
CA PRO A 780 26.61 5.45 -24.67
C PRO A 780 27.24 4.70 -25.85
N ALA A 781 28.37 4.04 -25.59
CA ALA A 781 29.09 3.22 -26.57
C ALA A 781 28.31 1.97 -27.03
N SER A 782 27.28 1.58 -26.31
CA SER A 782 26.45 0.39 -26.60
C SER A 782 25.45 0.59 -27.74
N LEU A 783 25.18 1.84 -28.14
CA LEU A 783 24.20 2.16 -29.17
C LEU A 783 24.55 1.51 -30.52
N THR A 784 23.57 0.87 -31.12
CA THR A 784 23.63 0.25 -32.45
C THR A 784 22.67 0.88 -33.43
N ASN A 785 21.64 1.59 -32.93
CA ASN A 785 20.65 2.27 -33.76
C ASN A 785 20.03 3.46 -33.04
N ILE A 786 19.84 4.58 -33.74
CA ILE A 786 19.16 5.76 -33.21
C ILE A 786 18.09 6.33 -34.19
N TYR A 787 17.73 5.60 -35.22
CA TYR A 787 16.74 6.00 -36.25
C TYR A 787 16.66 7.53 -36.47
N SER A 788 15.45 8.13 -36.59
CA SER A 788 15.19 9.58 -36.60
C SER A 788 14.91 10.14 -35.20
N ALA A 789 15.61 9.63 -34.14
CA ALA A 789 15.23 9.81 -32.76
C ALA A 789 15.25 11.26 -32.28
N PHE A 790 16.16 12.10 -32.77
CA PHE A 790 16.40 13.47 -32.32
C PHE A 790 15.95 14.54 -33.35
N GLU A 791 15.10 14.19 -34.28
CA GLU A 791 14.61 15.15 -35.26
C GLU A 791 13.90 16.34 -34.58
N GLY A 792 14.30 17.56 -34.93
CA GLY A 792 13.76 18.77 -34.35
C GLY A 792 14.14 19.01 -32.89
N SER A 793 15.08 18.25 -32.32
CA SER A 793 15.63 18.51 -30.98
C SER A 793 16.58 19.69 -30.96
N GLY A 794 16.70 20.37 -29.80
CA GLY A 794 17.53 21.57 -29.63
C GLY A 794 18.84 21.33 -28.87
N ALA A 795 19.39 20.12 -28.88
CA ALA A 795 20.63 19.77 -28.18
C ALA A 795 21.82 20.69 -28.54
N ARG A 796 22.55 21.18 -27.53
CA ARG A 796 23.71 22.07 -27.71
C ARG A 796 25.03 21.34 -27.58
N VAL A 797 25.09 20.31 -26.76
CA VAL A 797 26.29 19.50 -26.51
C VAL A 797 25.90 18.02 -26.52
N ILE A 798 26.64 17.21 -27.24
CA ILE A 798 26.48 15.76 -27.29
C ILE A 798 27.81 15.12 -26.92
N HIS A 799 27.83 14.33 -25.85
CA HIS A 799 28.94 13.46 -25.48
C HIS A 799 28.70 12.07 -26.05
N CYS A 800 29.35 11.72 -27.15
CA CYS A 800 29.21 10.46 -27.86
C CYS A 800 30.33 9.51 -27.51
N TYR A 801 30.04 8.43 -26.81
CA TYR A 801 31.04 7.42 -26.39
C TYR A 801 31.27 6.31 -27.43
N MET A 802 30.62 6.34 -28.59
CA MET A 802 30.79 5.34 -29.64
C MET A 802 32.12 5.52 -30.37
N PRO A 803 32.96 4.47 -30.53
CA PRO A 803 34.24 4.58 -31.23
C PRO A 803 34.08 4.63 -32.77
N GLU A 804 32.91 4.21 -33.27
CA GLU A 804 32.53 4.25 -34.69
C GLU A 804 31.21 5.00 -34.84
N PRO A 805 31.07 5.95 -35.76
CA PRO A 805 29.82 6.64 -36.00
C PRO A 805 28.78 5.69 -36.60
N LEU A 806 27.55 5.70 -36.03
CA LEU A 806 26.42 4.97 -36.59
C LEU A 806 26.00 5.56 -37.93
N PRO A 807 25.51 4.73 -38.87
CA PRO A 807 24.89 5.23 -40.08
C PRO A 807 23.62 5.99 -39.75
N LEU A 808 23.58 7.27 -40.13
CA LEU A 808 22.45 8.17 -39.93
C LEU A 808 21.81 8.58 -41.25
N ASN A 809 20.53 8.95 -41.20
CA ASN A 809 19.86 9.66 -42.31
C ASN A 809 19.71 11.16 -41.96
N GLY A 810 19.39 11.99 -42.97
CA GLY A 810 19.26 13.42 -42.77
C GLY A 810 18.21 13.89 -41.75
N PHE A 811 17.36 12.98 -41.27
CA PHE A 811 16.31 13.25 -40.28
C PHE A 811 16.76 12.90 -38.84
N SER A 812 17.87 12.18 -38.67
CA SER A 812 18.27 11.70 -37.33
C SER A 812 18.49 12.81 -36.29
N PHE A 813 18.95 13.99 -36.72
CA PHE A 813 19.12 15.22 -35.93
C PHE A 813 18.59 16.46 -36.69
N GLY A 814 17.86 16.30 -37.79
CA GLY A 814 17.40 17.40 -38.64
C GLY A 814 16.24 18.19 -38.08
N GLY A 815 16.02 19.44 -38.61
CA GLY A 815 14.80 20.23 -38.40
C GLY A 815 14.83 21.33 -37.32
N GLY A 816 15.79 21.36 -36.41
CA GLY A 816 15.78 22.31 -35.26
C GLY A 816 16.83 23.44 -35.32
N GLY A 817 17.81 23.39 -36.20
CA GLY A 817 18.88 24.38 -36.24
C GLY A 817 20.10 23.90 -37.04
N SER A 818 21.11 24.76 -37.24
CA SER A 818 22.36 24.32 -37.85
C SER A 818 23.10 23.41 -36.88
N LEU A 819 23.38 22.18 -37.26
CA LEU A 819 24.16 21.20 -36.50
C LEU A 819 25.57 21.72 -36.17
N SER A 820 26.07 22.66 -36.98
CA SER A 820 27.35 23.38 -36.72
C SER A 820 27.37 24.17 -35.42
N ASN A 821 26.21 24.44 -34.78
CA ASN A 821 26.10 25.10 -33.50
C ASN A 821 26.06 24.11 -32.32
N CYS A 822 26.00 22.79 -32.60
CA CYS A 822 26.00 21.74 -31.60
C CYS A 822 27.42 21.14 -31.46
N LYS A 823 28.00 21.19 -30.29
CA LYS A 823 29.28 20.53 -30.00
C LYS A 823 29.10 19.02 -29.87
N LEU A 824 29.91 18.28 -30.63
CA LEU A 824 29.95 16.83 -30.56
C LEU A 824 31.30 16.37 -30.01
N TYR A 825 31.32 15.91 -28.77
CA TYR A 825 32.50 15.28 -28.19
C TYR A 825 32.55 13.80 -28.54
N VAL A 826 33.64 13.35 -29.14
CA VAL A 826 33.86 11.96 -29.55
C VAL A 826 35.11 11.38 -28.89
N PRO A 827 35.26 10.04 -28.78
CA PRO A 827 36.44 9.45 -28.18
C PRO A 827 37.73 9.87 -28.91
N LYS A 828 38.80 10.03 -28.16
CA LYS A 828 40.12 10.41 -28.68
C LYS A 828 40.58 9.50 -29.82
N GLY A 829 41.02 10.07 -30.91
CA GLY A 829 41.40 9.36 -32.13
C GLY A 829 40.26 9.01 -33.08
N CYS A 830 39.01 9.37 -32.74
CA CYS A 830 37.82 9.04 -33.56
C CYS A 830 37.32 10.23 -34.41
N ALA A 831 37.73 11.45 -34.18
CA ALA A 831 37.22 12.65 -34.84
C ALA A 831 37.19 12.56 -36.35
N ASN A 832 38.25 12.00 -36.98
CA ASN A 832 38.30 11.83 -38.45
C ASN A 832 37.24 10.88 -38.98
N LYS A 833 36.84 9.85 -38.24
CA LYS A 833 35.77 8.93 -38.61
C LYS A 833 34.44 9.67 -38.67
N TYR A 834 34.16 10.48 -37.64
CA TYR A 834 32.95 11.30 -37.57
C TYR A 834 32.89 12.41 -38.59
N ARG A 835 34.03 13.10 -38.89
CA ARG A 835 34.10 14.10 -39.95
C ARG A 835 33.88 13.53 -41.35
N ASN A 836 34.10 12.23 -41.55
CA ASN A 836 33.84 11.54 -42.82
C ASN A 836 32.45 10.86 -42.88
N ALA A 837 31.73 10.80 -41.80
CA ALA A 837 30.42 10.15 -41.72
C ALA A 837 29.28 11.13 -42.06
N GLU A 838 28.29 10.67 -42.85
CA GLU A 838 27.12 11.45 -43.24
C GLU A 838 26.36 11.92 -41.99
N VAL A 839 25.82 13.14 -41.99
CA VAL A 839 25.15 13.82 -40.84
C VAL A 839 26.13 14.19 -39.73
N TRP A 840 26.96 13.27 -39.25
CA TRP A 840 27.93 13.55 -38.17
C TRP A 840 28.93 14.63 -38.51
N ARG A 841 29.35 14.73 -39.76
CA ARG A 841 30.29 15.76 -40.27
C ARG A 841 29.79 17.19 -40.12
N ASP A 842 28.49 17.39 -39.93
CA ASP A 842 27.86 18.71 -39.85
C ASP A 842 27.90 19.30 -38.44
N PHE A 843 28.37 18.53 -37.43
CA PHE A 843 28.57 18.98 -36.05
C PHE A 843 29.93 19.68 -35.86
N ASP A 844 30.02 20.51 -34.83
CA ASP A 844 31.31 21.04 -34.28
C ASP A 844 31.99 19.93 -33.46
N ILE A 845 32.94 19.19 -34.09
CA ILE A 845 33.51 17.95 -33.55
C ILE A 845 34.81 18.23 -32.76
N GLU A 846 34.79 17.86 -31.46
CA GLU A 846 35.96 17.87 -30.58
C GLU A 846 36.23 16.44 -30.03
N GLU A 847 37.47 16.16 -29.63
CA GLU A 847 37.83 14.88 -29.00
C GLU A 847 37.83 15.01 -27.49
N MET A 848 37.30 13.97 -26.82
CA MET A 848 37.34 13.84 -25.37
C MET A 848 38.17 12.65 -24.90
N GLU A 849 38.84 12.79 -23.77
CA GLU A 849 39.52 11.65 -23.11
C GLU A 849 38.48 10.77 -22.48
N VAL A 850 38.43 9.49 -22.87
CA VAL A 850 37.55 8.49 -22.26
C VAL A 850 38.32 7.81 -21.13
N THR A 851 38.23 8.30 -19.92
CA THR A 851 38.82 7.68 -18.74
C THR A 851 37.85 6.62 -18.18
N GLY A 852 37.94 5.38 -18.67
CA GLY A 852 37.30 4.23 -18.10
C GLY A 852 35.78 4.11 -18.39
N ILE A 853 35.29 2.87 -18.53
CA ILE A 853 33.86 2.53 -18.62
C ILE A 853 33.23 2.75 -17.24
N GLY A 854 32.77 3.97 -16.97
CA GLY A 854 32.12 4.32 -15.71
C GLY A 854 31.22 5.53 -15.92
N SER A 855 30.03 5.45 -15.41
CA SER A 855 29.07 6.56 -15.36
C SER A 855 29.75 7.89 -15.04
N VAL A 856 29.57 8.88 -15.91
CA VAL A 856 29.87 10.27 -15.58
C VAL A 856 28.79 10.72 -14.59
N THR A 857 29.09 10.68 -13.31
CA THR A 857 28.42 11.55 -12.35
C THR A 857 29.19 12.87 -12.40
N ASN A 858 28.61 13.91 -12.98
CA ASN A 858 29.04 15.29 -12.78
C ASN A 858 28.71 15.67 -11.33
N ASP A 859 29.55 15.23 -10.40
CA ASP A 859 29.58 15.81 -9.08
C ASP A 859 31.03 16.17 -8.71
N SER A 860 31.36 17.43 -8.92
CA SER A 860 32.62 18.03 -8.50
C SER A 860 32.74 18.16 -6.96
N THR A 861 31.85 17.56 -6.22
CA THR A 861 31.76 17.64 -4.76
C THR A 861 31.98 16.29 -4.03
N VAL A 862 32.07 15.17 -4.76
CA VAL A 862 32.30 13.86 -4.13
C VAL A 862 33.77 13.71 -3.78
N THR A 863 34.10 13.82 -2.50
CA THR A 863 35.44 13.66 -1.94
C THR A 863 35.59 12.32 -1.22
N GLU A 864 36.80 11.78 -1.21
CA GLU A 864 37.11 10.62 -0.39
C GLU A 864 37.00 10.98 1.09
N GLU A 865 36.08 10.28 1.83
CA GLU A 865 35.90 10.49 3.26
C GLU A 865 36.80 9.57 4.10
N ALA A 866 36.95 8.33 3.68
CA ALA A 866 37.74 7.35 4.39
C ALA A 866 38.24 6.24 3.47
N ARG A 867 39.41 5.71 3.78
CA ARG A 867 40.03 4.57 3.08
C ARG A 867 40.40 3.50 4.08
N TYR A 868 40.17 2.23 3.75
CA TYR A 868 40.48 1.08 4.60
C TYR A 868 41.30 0.05 3.84
N ASP A 869 42.11 -0.75 4.53
CA ASP A 869 42.73 -1.94 3.97
C ASP A 869 41.74 -3.11 3.83
N ALA A 870 42.18 -4.24 3.30
CA ALA A 870 41.37 -5.45 3.13
C ALA A 870 40.85 -6.03 4.46
N ASN A 871 41.45 -5.66 5.60
CA ASN A 871 41.08 -6.10 6.94
C ASN A 871 40.16 -5.10 7.67
N GLY A 872 39.82 -3.98 7.02
CA GLY A 872 38.95 -2.96 7.58
C GLY A 872 39.67 -1.90 8.44
N ASN A 873 41.02 -1.85 8.43
CA ASN A 873 41.76 -0.84 9.15
C ASN A 873 41.80 0.46 8.34
N LEU A 874 41.60 1.61 8.99
CA LEU A 874 41.61 2.93 8.37
C LEU A 874 43.03 3.25 7.87
N LEU A 875 43.14 3.68 6.62
CA LEU A 875 44.38 4.07 5.98
C LEU A 875 44.42 5.59 5.83
N ALA A 876 45.55 6.23 6.22
CA ALA A 876 45.76 7.67 6.05
C ALA A 876 46.16 8.08 4.61
N ALA A 877 46.51 7.09 3.76
CA ALA A 877 46.91 7.27 2.36
C ALA A 877 46.73 5.92 1.62
N PRO A 878 46.70 5.90 0.26
CA PRO A 878 46.67 4.67 -0.51
C PRO A 878 47.82 3.73 -0.15
N ALA A 879 47.51 2.51 0.21
CA ALA A 879 48.51 1.46 0.54
C ALA A 879 48.42 0.34 -0.50
N LYS A 880 49.58 -0.29 -0.77
CA LYS A 880 49.68 -1.38 -1.74
C LYS A 880 48.73 -2.53 -1.40
N GLY A 881 47.97 -2.99 -2.40
CA GLY A 881 46.95 -4.03 -2.27
C GLY A 881 45.49 -3.48 -2.40
N LEU A 882 44.53 -4.28 -1.93
CA LEU A 882 43.12 -3.89 -1.99
C LEU A 882 42.79 -2.82 -0.94
N ASN A 883 42.33 -1.66 -1.43
CA ASN A 883 41.83 -0.56 -0.59
C ASN A 883 40.30 -0.45 -0.78
N ILE A 884 39.58 -0.23 0.30
CA ILE A 884 38.15 0.03 0.31
C ILE A 884 37.98 1.52 0.61
N VAL A 885 37.47 2.27 -0.34
CA VAL A 885 37.35 3.74 -0.25
C VAL A 885 35.89 4.11 -0.14
N ARG A 886 35.55 4.87 0.91
CA ARG A 886 34.25 5.47 1.10
C ARG A 886 34.30 6.95 0.68
N TYR A 887 33.28 7.38 -0.06
CA TYR A 887 33.15 8.75 -0.57
C TYR A 887 32.03 9.51 0.15
N SER A 888 32.06 10.85 0.04
CA SER A 888 31.10 11.76 0.70
C SER A 888 29.63 11.60 0.24
N ASP A 889 29.39 10.91 -0.86
CA ASP A 889 28.06 10.54 -1.35
C ASP A 889 27.55 9.20 -0.77
N GLY A 890 28.32 8.58 0.15
CA GLY A 890 28.02 7.29 0.75
C GLY A 890 28.46 6.09 -0.09
N THR A 891 28.97 6.30 -1.30
CA THR A 891 29.47 5.20 -2.14
C THR A 891 30.75 4.59 -1.58
N VAL A 892 30.91 3.26 -1.79
CA VAL A 892 32.10 2.52 -1.39
C VAL A 892 32.71 1.84 -2.62
N LYS A 893 33.97 2.11 -2.91
CA LYS A 893 34.70 1.46 -4.01
C LYS A 893 35.84 0.63 -3.50
N LYS A 894 36.09 -0.51 -4.15
CA LYS A 894 37.27 -1.36 -3.95
C LYS A 894 38.31 -0.97 -5.01
N ILE A 895 39.46 -0.47 -4.58
CA ILE A 895 40.53 -0.01 -5.44
C ILE A 895 41.77 -0.85 -5.18
N MET A 896 42.32 -1.45 -6.23
CA MET A 896 43.62 -2.14 -6.14
C MET A 896 44.71 -1.10 -6.35
N VAL A 897 45.59 -0.93 -5.38
CA VAL A 897 46.77 -0.04 -5.45
C VAL A 897 48.01 -0.93 -5.69
N GLU A 898 48.71 -0.68 -6.79
CA GLU A 898 49.88 -1.44 -7.22
C GLU A 898 51.17 -1.15 -6.42
#